data_58d38008e2500818275d018dd7d3a114
#
_entry.id   58d38008e2500818275d018dd7d3a114
#
_cell.length_a   1.000
_cell.length_b   1.000
_cell.length_c   1.000
_cell.angle_alpha   90.00
_cell.angle_beta   90.00
_cell.angle_gamma   90.00
#
_symmetry.space_group_name_H-M   'P 1'
#
loop_
_entity.id
_entity.type
_entity.pdbx_description
1 polymer ?
#
loop_
_entity_poly.entity_id
_entity_poly.type
_entity_poly.pdbx_seq_one_letter_code
_entity_poly.pdbx_strand_id
1 'polypeptide(L)'
;MPFLSYLWVGSRKTLEVDGITEESRGKTGKAHLTAAVYVEGDSKLNFSGSVLTFENALIVNKGETNFKELSHTELQASFHQTAGKLNVAAGAEVLSGKSLEVTGGSMNIVGALTSNTLVVQNAEAIVAGSLKAGTLTLGTKNKGLSQTTFSLTKGGQAQFDQAEIFASDISIEGGSEPQQKVSLYLKKWEGWDNQIQVDNGGVLILGDDASGDGNGYGIPETLSILEQFGNPSKAVLVVNETQVLGNGNIIRLGNAATREGEAGVVFGEGGALLMRGRADAPVFTSAADGSLSFQPNSSIFVVDPFGTNQLTDTTVSEINGRSDVNLVSLNPNLSLKLENVAGEGWFIKHGEINSQNFVYPELQGWLYDNPEGFTVDSLNAAQKFFARVDNEVYFNPQQSHKLIKEATQLGSLLGTRLNTLRVRGESMKKTLWELHTVMEKKEPGIYMFGEVGGGLFFSNNLGGYLGSSRYRATSETVRIGAAGKNAAGLSSSVSFDGGHVSSKSRHTVLDASGKQNIFGLSLSVGKRFEKISVALNSSIGHSRGKITSSLPGSMQMDKLKTRVPETLFNVGGDVAYALTEELSIAAYPQLWVFPKATEKTSIGSQDAFRLKNKAQVFAEVPLSLRGSWAVSSATDTKIRLKGELGGSVKVGKLSKESRLFAVGTEAKEDISQKNFRRWNGFGTMAVSVKQGRFEGSLAASAATGDGKLEAALTARANWNF
;
A
#
# COMPACT_ATOMS: atom_id res chain seq x y z
N MET A 1 -58.69 -9.18 7.98
CA MET A 1 -57.86 -9.97 8.90
C MET A 1 -56.99 -10.87 8.07
N PRO A 2 -55.68 -10.72 8.06
CA PRO A 2 -54.84 -11.70 7.42
C PRO A 2 -54.88 -12.97 8.27
N PHE A 3 -55.26 -14.07 7.68
CA PHE A 3 -55.11 -15.38 8.28
C PHE A 3 -53.65 -15.62 8.52
N LEU A 4 -53.19 -15.72 9.76
CA LEU A 4 -51.89 -16.25 10.13
C LEU A 4 -51.86 -17.71 9.70
N SER A 5 -51.47 -17.98 8.49
CA SER A 5 -51.18 -19.34 8.05
C SER A 5 -49.89 -19.78 8.72
N TYR A 6 -49.93 -20.83 9.49
CA TYR A 6 -48.73 -21.51 9.99
C TYR A 6 -48.69 -22.94 9.43
N LEU A 7 -47.50 -23.43 9.23
CA LEU A 7 -47.26 -24.79 8.79
C LEU A 7 -46.68 -25.60 9.97
N TRP A 8 -47.39 -26.66 10.32
CA TRP A 8 -46.96 -27.59 11.36
C TRP A 8 -46.37 -28.83 10.72
N VAL A 9 -45.11 -29.16 11.05
CA VAL A 9 -44.43 -30.39 10.66
C VAL A 9 -44.45 -31.31 11.89
N GLY A 10 -45.44 -32.24 11.88
CA GLY A 10 -45.60 -33.20 12.98
C GLY A 10 -44.50 -34.23 13.03
N SER A 11 -44.53 -35.03 14.12
CA SER A 11 -43.48 -36.04 14.45
C SER A 11 -43.10 -36.96 13.28
N ARG A 12 -41.82 -37.17 13.06
CA ARG A 12 -41.21 -38.03 12.01
C ARG A 12 -41.54 -37.65 10.58
N LYS A 13 -41.83 -36.37 10.31
CA LYS A 13 -42.11 -35.82 8.98
C LYS A 13 -40.90 -34.95 8.49
N THR A 14 -40.81 -34.82 7.17
CA THR A 14 -39.82 -33.95 6.55
C THR A 14 -40.56 -32.87 5.76
N LEU A 15 -40.22 -31.62 5.95
CA LEU A 15 -40.58 -30.51 5.08
C LEU A 15 -39.37 -30.18 4.20
N GLU A 16 -39.54 -30.35 2.89
CA GLU A 16 -38.55 -29.88 1.90
C GLU A 16 -39.00 -28.49 1.43
N VAL A 17 -38.06 -27.56 1.47
CA VAL A 17 -38.20 -26.20 0.93
C VAL A 17 -37.22 -26.09 -0.21
N ASP A 18 -37.67 -26.43 -1.42
CA ASP A 18 -36.82 -26.49 -2.61
C ASP A 18 -36.86 -25.16 -3.35
N GLY A 19 -35.73 -24.49 -3.41
CA GLY A 19 -35.50 -23.33 -4.25
C GLY A 19 -35.21 -23.72 -5.71
N ILE A 20 -35.00 -22.72 -6.54
CA ILE A 20 -34.63 -22.91 -7.95
C ILE A 20 -33.17 -23.34 -8.03
N THR A 21 -32.90 -24.50 -8.65
CA THR A 21 -31.55 -24.97 -8.94
C THR A 21 -30.99 -24.39 -10.24
N GLU A 22 -29.65 -24.41 -10.41
CA GLU A 22 -29.02 -23.88 -11.63
C GLU A 22 -29.45 -24.55 -12.94
N GLU A 23 -29.95 -25.79 -12.88
CA GLU A 23 -30.46 -26.51 -14.06
C GLU A 23 -31.74 -25.91 -14.66
N SER A 24 -32.49 -25.11 -13.92
CA SER A 24 -33.66 -24.40 -14.38
C SER A 24 -33.37 -22.99 -14.95
N ARG A 25 -32.18 -22.79 -15.51
CA ARG A 25 -31.72 -21.51 -16.10
C ARG A 25 -32.72 -20.91 -17.11
N GLY A 26 -33.48 -19.94 -16.69
CA GLY A 26 -34.42 -19.17 -17.51
C GLY A 26 -35.47 -18.41 -16.69
N LYS A 27 -35.61 -18.70 -15.41
CA LYS A 27 -36.49 -17.95 -14.51
C LYS A 27 -35.75 -17.54 -13.25
N THR A 28 -35.48 -16.26 -13.10
CA THR A 28 -34.98 -15.63 -11.86
C THR A 28 -36.11 -15.66 -10.81
N GLY A 29 -36.24 -16.75 -10.07
CA GLY A 29 -37.20 -16.86 -9.00
C GLY A 29 -36.60 -17.60 -7.80
N LYS A 30 -36.67 -16.98 -6.61
CA LYS A 30 -36.41 -17.65 -5.33
C LYS A 30 -37.69 -18.32 -4.86
N ALA A 31 -37.62 -19.50 -4.26
CA ALA A 31 -38.77 -20.04 -3.52
C ALA A 31 -39.05 -19.12 -2.32
N HIS A 32 -40.31 -18.80 -2.11
CA HIS A 32 -40.71 -17.88 -1.05
C HIS A 32 -41.46 -18.64 0.04
N LEU A 33 -40.92 -18.64 1.26
CA LEU A 33 -41.61 -19.17 2.43
C LEU A 33 -42.30 -18.02 3.18
N THR A 34 -43.65 -17.97 3.09
CA THR A 34 -44.46 -16.86 3.62
C THR A 34 -45.19 -17.18 4.92
N ALA A 35 -45.17 -18.44 5.36
CA ALA A 35 -45.85 -18.90 6.54
C ALA A 35 -44.93 -19.08 7.73
N ALA A 36 -45.44 -18.91 8.96
CA ALA A 36 -44.71 -19.36 10.14
C ALA A 36 -44.60 -20.91 10.10
N VAL A 37 -43.43 -21.44 10.44
CA VAL A 37 -43.14 -22.87 10.43
C VAL A 37 -42.84 -23.34 11.85
N TYR A 38 -43.55 -24.39 12.27
CA TYR A 38 -43.28 -25.09 13.52
C TYR A 38 -42.95 -26.54 13.24
N VAL A 39 -41.75 -26.97 13.67
CA VAL A 39 -41.23 -28.33 13.44
C VAL A 39 -41.09 -29.04 14.79
N GLU A 40 -41.75 -30.17 14.95
CA GLU A 40 -41.63 -30.99 16.15
C GLU A 40 -40.33 -31.76 16.23
N GLY A 41 -39.97 -32.24 17.44
CA GLY A 41 -38.86 -33.20 17.63
C GLY A 41 -39.01 -34.41 16.70
N ASP A 42 -37.94 -35.06 16.33
CA ASP A 42 -37.85 -36.16 15.37
C ASP A 42 -38.26 -35.82 13.90
N SER A 43 -38.49 -34.57 13.60
CA SER A 43 -38.86 -34.10 12.25
C SER A 43 -37.73 -33.30 11.60
N LYS A 44 -37.83 -33.15 10.27
CA LYS A 44 -36.79 -32.48 9.49
C LYS A 44 -37.34 -31.30 8.71
N LEU A 45 -36.57 -30.23 8.67
CA LEU A 45 -36.73 -29.08 7.78
C LEU A 45 -35.48 -28.94 6.89
N ASN A 46 -35.69 -29.13 5.60
CA ASN A 46 -34.58 -29.10 4.66
C ASN A 46 -34.71 -27.93 3.70
N PHE A 47 -33.65 -27.18 3.49
CA PHE A 47 -33.55 -26.11 2.50
C PHE A 47 -32.60 -26.52 1.39
N SER A 48 -33.01 -26.38 0.13
CA SER A 48 -32.22 -26.62 -1.04
C SER A 48 -32.40 -25.54 -2.10
N GLY A 49 -31.44 -25.32 -2.98
CA GLY A 49 -31.46 -24.26 -3.99
C GLY A 49 -31.51 -22.86 -3.39
N SER A 50 -32.19 -21.91 -4.07
CA SER A 50 -32.32 -20.53 -3.64
C SER A 50 -33.65 -20.25 -2.97
N VAL A 51 -33.66 -19.94 -1.68
CA VAL A 51 -34.85 -19.75 -0.85
C VAL A 51 -34.83 -18.36 -0.19
N LEU A 52 -35.99 -17.68 -0.14
CA LEU A 52 -36.19 -16.44 0.58
C LEU A 52 -37.35 -16.60 1.57
N THR A 53 -37.15 -16.25 2.85
CA THR A 53 -38.24 -16.17 3.82
C THR A 53 -38.69 -14.73 4.00
N PHE A 54 -39.96 -14.53 4.37
CA PHE A 54 -40.54 -13.19 4.59
C PHE A 54 -40.31 -12.70 6.02
N GLU A 55 -40.19 -11.38 6.19
CA GLU A 55 -39.92 -10.72 7.48
C GLU A 55 -40.83 -11.10 8.65
N ASN A 56 -42.11 -11.42 8.36
CA ASN A 56 -43.10 -11.72 9.37
C ASN A 56 -43.24 -13.23 9.62
N ALA A 57 -42.48 -14.06 8.93
CA ALA A 57 -42.46 -15.49 9.22
C ALA A 57 -41.62 -15.75 10.51
N LEU A 58 -42.06 -16.72 11.28
CA LEU A 58 -41.33 -17.24 12.45
C LEU A 58 -41.08 -18.72 12.22
N ILE A 59 -39.84 -19.14 12.31
CA ILE A 59 -39.47 -20.54 12.21
C ILE A 59 -39.08 -21.03 13.60
N VAL A 60 -39.81 -21.96 14.13
CA VAL A 60 -39.51 -22.63 15.40
C VAL A 60 -39.29 -24.11 15.13
N ASN A 61 -38.08 -24.60 15.38
CA ASN A 61 -37.72 -25.98 15.14
C ASN A 61 -37.24 -26.67 16.43
N LYS A 62 -37.80 -27.83 16.72
CA LYS A 62 -37.35 -28.76 17.77
C LYS A 62 -36.68 -30.00 17.19
N GLY A 63 -36.73 -30.18 15.87
CA GLY A 63 -36.16 -31.30 15.14
C GLY A 63 -34.81 -30.93 14.47
N GLU A 64 -34.60 -31.45 13.28
CA GLU A 64 -33.42 -31.24 12.50
C GLU A 64 -33.66 -30.21 11.38
N THR A 65 -32.82 -29.18 11.29
CA THR A 65 -32.80 -28.24 10.16
C THR A 65 -31.52 -28.45 9.35
N ASN A 66 -31.66 -28.62 8.04
CA ASN A 66 -30.58 -28.83 7.12
C ASN A 66 -30.59 -27.79 5.98
N PHE A 67 -29.55 -26.99 5.87
CA PHE A 67 -29.24 -26.22 4.67
C PHE A 67 -28.31 -27.09 3.82
N LYS A 68 -28.87 -27.65 2.72
CA LYS A 68 -28.19 -28.61 1.87
C LYS A 68 -27.03 -28.00 1.07
N GLU A 69 -26.14 -28.81 0.57
CA GLU A 69 -25.03 -28.39 -0.29
C GLU A 69 -25.50 -27.48 -1.43
N LEU A 70 -24.72 -26.42 -1.71
CA LEU A 70 -24.98 -25.42 -2.74
C LEU A 70 -26.31 -24.67 -2.58
N SER A 71 -26.98 -24.73 -1.41
CA SER A 71 -28.15 -23.90 -1.14
C SER A 71 -27.75 -22.46 -0.81
N HIS A 72 -28.60 -21.52 -1.26
CA HIS A 72 -28.49 -20.10 -0.87
C HIS A 72 -29.82 -19.70 -0.21
N THR A 73 -29.81 -19.52 1.10
CA THR A 73 -31.00 -19.25 1.89
C THR A 73 -30.93 -17.88 2.55
N GLU A 74 -31.87 -16.99 2.22
CA GLU A 74 -32.04 -15.69 2.87
C GLU A 74 -33.15 -15.75 3.90
N LEU A 75 -32.81 -15.77 5.18
CA LEU A 75 -33.74 -15.75 6.31
C LEU A 75 -34.06 -14.31 6.72
N GLN A 76 -35.16 -13.75 6.23
CA GLN A 76 -35.70 -12.46 6.71
C GLN A 76 -36.62 -12.63 7.93
N ALA A 77 -36.94 -13.87 8.27
CA ALA A 77 -37.69 -14.26 9.45
C ALA A 77 -36.76 -14.50 10.65
N SER A 78 -37.27 -14.38 11.86
CA SER A 78 -36.60 -14.91 13.05
C SER A 78 -36.62 -16.43 13.03
N PHE A 79 -35.47 -17.03 13.34
CA PHE A 79 -35.28 -18.48 13.34
C PHE A 79 -34.88 -18.96 14.74
N HIS A 80 -35.67 -19.86 15.32
CA HIS A 80 -35.48 -20.41 16.65
C HIS A 80 -35.31 -21.92 16.59
N GLN A 81 -34.13 -22.43 16.82
CA GLN A 81 -33.84 -23.84 17.05
C GLN A 81 -33.83 -24.11 18.54
N THR A 82 -34.89 -24.72 19.04
CA THR A 82 -35.06 -24.90 20.48
C THR A 82 -34.62 -26.28 21.00
N ALA A 83 -34.34 -27.22 20.08
CA ALA A 83 -33.76 -28.53 20.33
C ALA A 83 -33.30 -29.16 19.01
N GLY A 84 -32.77 -30.37 19.03
CA GLY A 84 -32.35 -31.10 17.83
C GLY A 84 -31.08 -30.53 17.18
N LYS A 85 -31.09 -30.46 15.83
CA LYS A 85 -29.86 -30.11 15.09
C LYS A 85 -30.11 -29.03 14.03
N LEU A 86 -29.18 -28.08 13.92
CA LEU A 86 -29.09 -27.15 12.80
C LEU A 86 -27.79 -27.42 12.04
N ASN A 87 -27.89 -27.77 10.76
CA ASN A 87 -26.76 -28.10 9.90
C ASN A 87 -26.68 -27.16 8.71
N VAL A 88 -25.51 -26.55 8.49
CA VAL A 88 -25.17 -25.79 7.27
C VAL A 88 -24.10 -26.59 6.53
N ALA A 89 -24.50 -27.25 5.43
CA ALA A 89 -23.63 -28.13 4.68
C ALA A 89 -22.52 -27.37 3.93
N ALA A 90 -21.50 -28.08 3.48
CA ALA A 90 -20.42 -27.50 2.66
C ALA A 90 -20.99 -26.84 1.39
N GLY A 91 -20.51 -25.63 1.07
CA GLY A 91 -20.99 -24.84 -0.06
C GLY A 91 -22.40 -24.24 0.11
N ALA A 92 -23.09 -24.49 1.22
CA ALA A 92 -24.33 -23.79 1.55
C ALA A 92 -24.03 -22.38 2.09
N GLU A 93 -24.88 -21.42 1.71
CA GLU A 93 -24.83 -20.04 2.19
C GLU A 93 -26.16 -19.65 2.84
N VAL A 94 -26.10 -19.23 4.09
CA VAL A 94 -27.27 -18.79 4.87
C VAL A 94 -27.07 -17.34 5.30
N LEU A 95 -27.99 -16.47 4.89
CA LEU A 95 -28.03 -15.06 5.25
C LEU A 95 -29.24 -14.79 6.14
N SER A 96 -29.04 -14.48 7.41
CA SER A 96 -30.11 -14.13 8.33
C SER A 96 -30.16 -12.62 8.58
N GLY A 97 -31.20 -11.96 8.10
CA GLY A 97 -31.43 -10.54 8.31
C GLY A 97 -31.96 -10.18 9.69
N LYS A 98 -32.39 -11.17 10.48
CA LYS A 98 -32.89 -10.99 11.87
C LYS A 98 -32.12 -11.86 12.86
N SER A 99 -32.73 -12.29 13.95
CA SER A 99 -32.11 -13.19 14.90
C SER A 99 -32.17 -14.65 14.44
N LEU A 100 -31.05 -15.33 14.64
CA LEU A 100 -30.94 -16.77 14.61
C LEU A 100 -30.62 -17.24 16.03
N GLU A 101 -31.52 -17.99 16.63
CA GLU A 101 -31.44 -18.41 18.02
C GLU A 101 -31.35 -19.93 18.12
N VAL A 102 -30.33 -20.45 18.80
CA VAL A 102 -30.17 -21.87 19.10
C VAL A 102 -30.16 -22.01 20.63
N THR A 103 -31.29 -22.39 21.19
CA THR A 103 -31.48 -22.45 22.65
C THR A 103 -31.46 -23.86 23.22
N GLY A 104 -31.05 -24.82 22.44
CA GLY A 104 -30.87 -26.22 22.80
C GLY A 104 -30.42 -27.04 21.62
N GLY A 105 -29.91 -28.25 21.88
CA GLY A 105 -29.41 -29.16 20.86
C GLY A 105 -28.03 -28.78 20.31
N SER A 106 -27.85 -28.87 18.96
CA SER A 106 -26.57 -28.58 18.33
C SER A 106 -26.67 -27.79 17.04
N MET A 107 -25.63 -27.02 16.75
CA MET A 107 -25.44 -26.29 15.50
C MET A 107 -24.11 -26.72 14.87
N ASN A 108 -24.15 -27.08 13.60
CA ASN A 108 -22.96 -27.48 12.83
C ASN A 108 -22.87 -26.68 11.54
N ILE A 109 -21.81 -25.89 11.38
CA ILE A 109 -21.59 -25.00 10.24
C ILE A 109 -20.35 -25.45 9.49
N VAL A 110 -20.53 -26.03 8.32
CA VAL A 110 -19.46 -26.40 7.37
C VAL A 110 -19.43 -25.42 6.18
N GLY A 111 -20.57 -24.86 5.80
CA GLY A 111 -20.73 -23.81 4.81
C GLY A 111 -20.54 -22.40 5.39
N ALA A 112 -21.32 -21.45 4.90
CA ALA A 112 -21.30 -20.07 5.34
C ALA A 112 -22.61 -19.65 6.01
N LEU A 113 -22.52 -19.04 7.19
CA LEU A 113 -23.65 -18.44 7.89
C LEU A 113 -23.33 -16.98 8.24
N THR A 114 -24.17 -16.08 7.80
CA THR A 114 -24.13 -14.66 8.20
C THR A 114 -25.44 -14.27 8.88
N SER A 115 -25.39 -13.62 10.04
CA SER A 115 -26.57 -13.18 10.78
C SER A 115 -26.38 -11.78 11.36
N ASN A 116 -27.48 -11.04 11.52
CA ASN A 116 -27.42 -9.80 12.30
C ASN A 116 -27.24 -10.09 13.81
N THR A 117 -27.99 -11.07 14.31
CA THR A 117 -27.90 -11.51 15.70
C THR A 117 -27.88 -13.03 15.76
N LEU A 118 -26.91 -13.56 16.47
CA LEU A 118 -26.81 -14.99 16.77
C LEU A 118 -26.86 -15.19 18.28
N VAL A 119 -27.76 -16.05 18.75
CA VAL A 119 -27.88 -16.46 20.13
C VAL A 119 -27.68 -17.94 20.23
N VAL A 120 -26.73 -18.41 21.04
CA VAL A 120 -26.47 -19.82 21.32
C VAL A 120 -26.49 -20.04 22.83
N GLN A 121 -27.46 -20.81 23.31
CA GLN A 121 -27.68 -21.03 24.74
C GLN A 121 -28.04 -22.49 25.00
N ASN A 122 -27.45 -23.12 26.02
CA ASN A 122 -27.69 -24.52 26.35
C ASN A 122 -27.53 -25.45 25.14
N ALA A 123 -26.59 -25.15 24.28
CA ALA A 123 -26.39 -25.80 22.99
C ALA A 123 -24.91 -25.97 22.67
N GLU A 124 -24.61 -26.92 21.79
CA GLU A 124 -23.30 -27.13 21.23
C GLU A 124 -23.24 -26.51 19.82
N ALA A 125 -22.27 -25.62 19.57
CA ALA A 125 -22.01 -25.06 18.25
C ALA A 125 -20.64 -25.49 17.74
N ILE A 126 -20.61 -26.05 16.53
CA ILE A 126 -19.38 -26.46 15.84
C ILE A 126 -19.27 -25.68 14.53
N VAL A 127 -18.15 -25.00 14.30
CA VAL A 127 -17.90 -24.21 13.10
C VAL A 127 -16.63 -24.71 12.42
N ALA A 128 -16.81 -25.30 11.23
CA ALA A 128 -15.73 -25.71 10.34
C ALA A 128 -15.72 -24.92 9.03
N GLY A 129 -16.69 -24.04 8.83
CA GLY A 129 -16.83 -23.11 7.71
C GLY A 129 -16.71 -21.63 8.14
N SER A 130 -17.55 -20.76 7.56
CA SER A 130 -17.55 -19.33 7.84
C SER A 130 -18.78 -18.92 8.65
N LEU A 131 -18.58 -18.24 9.77
CA LEU A 131 -19.63 -17.69 10.60
C LEU A 131 -19.38 -16.20 10.84
N LYS A 132 -20.37 -15.37 10.52
CA LYS A 132 -20.33 -13.93 10.82
C LYS A 132 -21.63 -13.48 11.47
N ALA A 133 -21.52 -12.66 12.51
CA ALA A 133 -22.72 -11.98 13.05
C ALA A 133 -22.38 -10.58 13.55
N GLY A 134 -23.36 -9.68 13.46
CA GLY A 134 -23.26 -8.36 14.07
C GLY A 134 -23.21 -8.47 15.59
N THR A 135 -24.12 -9.24 16.17
CA THR A 135 -24.17 -9.50 17.63
C THR A 135 -24.16 -11.00 17.89
N LEU A 136 -23.33 -11.44 18.81
CA LEU A 136 -23.30 -12.81 19.35
C LEU A 136 -23.70 -12.78 20.82
N THR A 137 -24.58 -13.70 21.25
CA THR A 137 -24.79 -14.02 22.66
C THR A 137 -24.53 -15.52 22.88
N LEU A 138 -23.50 -15.85 23.66
CA LEU A 138 -23.22 -17.21 24.10
C LEU A 138 -23.53 -17.40 25.56
N GLY A 139 -24.24 -18.47 25.87
CA GLY A 139 -24.61 -18.79 27.25
C GLY A 139 -25.69 -17.87 27.82
N THR A 140 -25.85 -17.90 29.14
CA THR A 140 -26.87 -17.12 29.84
C THR A 140 -26.29 -16.30 30.95
N LYS A 141 -26.85 -15.10 31.20
CA LYS A 141 -26.42 -14.21 32.28
C LYS A 141 -26.73 -14.79 33.70
N ASN A 142 -27.50 -15.87 33.78
CA ASN A 142 -27.84 -16.51 35.04
C ASN A 142 -26.78 -17.56 35.42
N LYS A 143 -26.02 -17.29 36.47
CA LYS A 143 -24.98 -18.18 36.97
C LYS A 143 -25.56 -19.58 37.30
N GLY A 144 -24.95 -20.61 36.78
CA GLY A 144 -25.23 -22.02 37.10
C GLY A 144 -26.19 -22.80 36.21
N LEU A 145 -26.66 -22.23 35.08
CA LEU A 145 -27.67 -22.87 34.22
C LEU A 145 -27.26 -23.15 32.78
N SER A 146 -26.04 -22.88 32.34
CA SER A 146 -25.69 -23.15 30.96
C SER A 146 -24.43 -23.97 30.78
N GLN A 147 -24.52 -25.02 29.98
CA GLN A 147 -23.39 -25.71 29.31
C GLN A 147 -23.49 -25.34 27.83
N THR A 148 -23.05 -24.13 27.49
CA THR A 148 -22.95 -23.74 26.09
C THR A 148 -21.51 -23.98 25.65
N THR A 149 -21.34 -24.80 24.62
CA THR A 149 -20.04 -25.06 24.01
C THR A 149 -19.99 -24.48 22.60
N PHE A 150 -18.88 -23.82 22.28
CA PHE A 150 -18.67 -23.23 20.97
C PHE A 150 -17.28 -23.66 20.46
N SER A 151 -17.26 -24.46 19.41
CA SER A 151 -16.03 -25.05 18.89
C SER A 151 -15.76 -24.61 17.46
N LEU A 152 -14.57 -24.10 17.19
CA LEU A 152 -14.06 -23.87 15.84
C LEU A 152 -13.03 -24.92 15.49
N THR A 153 -13.20 -25.57 14.33
CA THR A 153 -12.35 -26.68 13.90
C THR A 153 -12.06 -26.60 12.38
N LYS A 154 -10.97 -27.22 11.95
CA LYS A 154 -10.67 -27.55 10.54
C LYS A 154 -10.82 -26.39 9.53
N GLY A 155 -10.25 -25.24 9.82
CA GLY A 155 -10.31 -24.07 8.93
C GLY A 155 -11.51 -23.16 9.18
N GLY A 156 -12.31 -23.44 10.21
CA GLY A 156 -13.44 -22.62 10.62
C GLY A 156 -13.03 -21.18 10.96
N GLN A 157 -13.82 -20.21 10.52
CA GLN A 157 -13.61 -18.79 10.80
C GLN A 157 -14.90 -18.19 11.36
N ALA A 158 -14.81 -17.52 12.50
CA ALA A 158 -15.93 -16.81 13.08
C ALA A 158 -15.55 -15.34 13.39
N GLN A 159 -16.47 -14.43 13.07
CA GLN A 159 -16.27 -13.00 13.30
C GLN A 159 -17.54 -12.36 13.87
N PHE A 160 -17.40 -11.59 14.94
CA PHE A 160 -18.49 -10.90 15.61
C PHE A 160 -18.12 -9.43 15.90
N ASP A 161 -19.04 -8.51 15.57
CA ASP A 161 -18.82 -7.09 15.84
C ASP A 161 -19.05 -6.77 17.34
N GLN A 162 -20.03 -7.47 17.97
CA GLN A 162 -20.28 -7.41 19.39
C GLN A 162 -20.52 -8.84 19.92
N ALA A 163 -19.97 -9.18 21.06
CA ALA A 163 -20.17 -10.49 21.69
C ALA A 163 -20.43 -10.37 23.20
N GLU A 164 -21.49 -10.98 23.67
CA GLU A 164 -21.80 -11.22 25.08
C GLU A 164 -21.61 -12.70 25.36
N ILE A 165 -20.65 -13.06 26.21
CA ILE A 165 -20.27 -14.46 26.46
C ILE A 165 -20.31 -14.74 27.96
N PHE A 166 -21.14 -15.71 28.35
CA PHE A 166 -21.40 -15.99 29.74
C PHE A 166 -21.35 -17.50 30.04
N ALA A 167 -20.56 -17.90 31.00
CA ALA A 167 -20.48 -19.26 31.51
C ALA A 167 -20.40 -20.28 30.34
N SER A 168 -19.51 -20.04 29.39
CA SER A 168 -19.40 -20.82 28.15
C SER A 168 -18.00 -21.40 27.97
N ASP A 169 -17.93 -22.60 27.37
CA ASP A 169 -16.70 -23.24 26.98
C ASP A 169 -16.47 -23.02 25.48
N ILE A 170 -15.37 -22.35 25.14
CA ILE A 170 -14.98 -22.06 23.77
C ILE A 170 -13.69 -22.80 23.43
N SER A 171 -13.72 -23.59 22.35
CA SER A 171 -12.55 -24.29 21.82
C SER A 171 -12.22 -23.80 20.41
N ILE A 172 -10.96 -23.45 20.19
CA ILE A 172 -10.43 -22.99 18.91
C ILE A 172 -9.26 -23.92 18.56
N GLU A 173 -9.54 -24.94 17.77
CA GLU A 173 -8.58 -25.98 17.42
C GLU A 173 -8.30 -26.00 15.91
N GLY A 174 -7.14 -25.50 15.51
CA GLY A 174 -6.65 -25.51 14.15
C GLY A 174 -5.82 -26.76 13.81
N GLY A 175 -5.00 -26.65 12.79
CA GLY A 175 -4.05 -27.67 12.37
C GLY A 175 -2.72 -27.05 11.94
N SER A 176 -1.76 -27.94 11.65
CA SER A 176 -0.42 -27.52 11.22
C SER A 176 -0.36 -26.97 9.80
N GLU A 177 -1.33 -27.30 8.96
CA GLU A 177 -1.38 -26.87 7.57
C GLU A 177 -2.07 -25.48 7.45
N PRO A 178 -1.66 -24.61 6.51
CA PRO A 178 -2.24 -23.28 6.35
C PRO A 178 -3.77 -23.26 6.17
N GLN A 179 -4.32 -24.22 5.42
CA GLN A 179 -5.77 -24.37 5.18
C GLN A 179 -6.56 -24.92 6.38
N GLN A 180 -5.88 -25.37 7.42
CA GLN A 180 -6.49 -25.89 8.65
C GLN A 180 -6.48 -24.87 9.78
N LYS A 181 -6.00 -23.64 9.53
CA LYS A 181 -6.03 -22.57 10.52
C LYS A 181 -7.45 -22.17 10.85
N VAL A 182 -7.70 -21.92 12.11
CA VAL A 182 -9.00 -21.58 12.67
C VAL A 182 -8.91 -20.22 13.35
N SER A 183 -9.92 -19.37 13.17
CA SER A 183 -9.88 -18.04 13.72
C SER A 183 -11.20 -17.63 14.35
N LEU A 184 -11.14 -17.09 15.56
CA LEU A 184 -12.24 -16.39 16.22
C LEU A 184 -11.86 -14.91 16.38
N TYR A 185 -12.66 -14.03 15.80
CA TYR A 185 -12.48 -12.59 15.91
C TYR A 185 -13.66 -11.93 16.65
N LEU A 186 -13.39 -11.36 17.80
CA LEU A 186 -14.33 -10.62 18.65
C LEU A 186 -13.94 -9.15 18.68
N LYS A 187 -14.61 -8.30 17.92
CA LYS A 187 -14.28 -6.87 17.86
C LYS A 187 -14.57 -6.16 19.18
N LYS A 188 -15.72 -6.41 19.76
CA LYS A 188 -16.08 -5.98 21.11
C LYS A 188 -16.65 -7.16 21.86
N TRP A 189 -16.15 -7.45 23.02
CA TRP A 189 -16.70 -8.54 23.82
C TRP A 189 -16.76 -8.19 25.29
N GLU A 190 -17.74 -8.73 25.94
CA GLU A 190 -17.88 -8.72 27.40
C GLU A 190 -18.36 -10.07 27.89
N GLY A 191 -18.06 -10.41 29.10
CA GLY A 191 -18.52 -11.64 29.68
C GLY A 191 -17.81 -12.02 30.98
N TRP A 192 -18.26 -13.10 31.59
CA TRP A 192 -17.72 -13.64 32.82
C TRP A 192 -17.88 -15.16 32.88
N ASP A 193 -17.00 -15.78 33.69
CA ASP A 193 -16.97 -17.22 33.94
C ASP A 193 -16.81 -18.08 32.68
N ASN A 194 -16.06 -17.58 31.65
CA ASN A 194 -15.83 -18.29 30.42
C ASN A 194 -14.50 -19.05 30.46
N GLN A 195 -14.47 -20.20 29.76
CA GLN A 195 -13.25 -20.94 29.48
C GLN A 195 -12.99 -20.94 27.98
N ILE A 196 -11.89 -20.31 27.56
CA ILE A 196 -11.49 -20.23 26.17
C ILE A 196 -10.18 -21.00 26.01
N GLN A 197 -10.20 -22.07 25.24
CA GLN A 197 -9.03 -22.88 24.89
C GLN A 197 -8.66 -22.64 23.44
N VAL A 198 -7.41 -22.30 23.17
CA VAL A 198 -6.85 -22.11 21.81
C VAL A 198 -5.70 -23.07 21.62
N ASP A 199 -5.78 -23.94 20.62
CA ASP A 199 -4.80 -25.00 20.37
C ASP A 199 -4.37 -25.07 18.90
N ASN A 200 -3.22 -25.68 18.64
CA ASN A 200 -2.75 -26.19 17.33
C ASN A 200 -3.03 -25.30 16.11
N GLY A 201 -2.56 -24.06 16.12
CA GLY A 201 -2.77 -23.14 15.00
C GLY A 201 -4.13 -22.41 15.01
N GLY A 202 -4.85 -22.51 16.14
CA GLY A 202 -6.00 -21.66 16.45
C GLY A 202 -5.58 -20.22 16.72
N VAL A 203 -6.40 -19.26 16.33
CA VAL A 203 -6.16 -17.84 16.48
C VAL A 203 -7.37 -17.16 17.12
N LEU A 204 -7.15 -16.51 18.26
CA LEU A 204 -8.14 -15.65 18.93
C LEU A 204 -7.72 -14.18 18.76
N ILE A 205 -8.61 -13.36 18.19
CA ILE A 205 -8.38 -11.93 17.97
C ILE A 205 -9.39 -11.15 18.80
N LEU A 206 -8.91 -10.28 19.69
CA LEU A 206 -9.71 -9.46 20.59
C LEU A 206 -9.51 -7.97 20.31
N GLY A 207 -10.60 -7.22 20.19
CA GLY A 207 -10.62 -5.79 19.93
C GLY A 207 -10.80 -5.43 18.46
N ASP A 208 -11.31 -4.21 18.19
CA ASP A 208 -11.59 -3.73 16.83
C ASP A 208 -10.29 -3.39 16.09
N ASP A 209 -10.19 -3.83 14.83
CA ASP A 209 -9.11 -3.46 13.90
C ASP A 209 -9.25 -2.02 13.38
N ALA A 210 -10.43 -1.42 13.56
CA ALA A 210 -10.76 -0.04 13.14
C ALA A 210 -10.42 1.03 14.20
N SER A 211 -9.60 0.73 15.23
CA SER A 211 -9.07 1.78 16.10
C SER A 211 -8.41 2.85 15.23
N GLY A 212 -8.89 4.10 15.30
CA GLY A 212 -8.71 5.21 14.34
C GLY A 212 -7.30 5.59 13.85
N ASP A 213 -6.30 4.79 14.19
CA ASP A 213 -4.94 4.83 13.70
C ASP A 213 -4.68 3.83 12.53
N GLY A 214 -5.70 3.05 12.12
CA GLY A 214 -5.60 2.08 11.01
C GLY A 214 -4.69 0.88 11.31
N ASN A 215 -4.53 0.54 12.56
CA ASN A 215 -3.47 -0.30 13.05
C ASN A 215 -3.90 -1.65 13.65
N GLY A 216 -5.17 -1.99 13.64
CA GLY A 216 -5.67 -3.31 14.08
C GLY A 216 -5.42 -4.42 13.07
N TYR A 217 -5.41 -5.66 13.54
CA TYR A 217 -5.25 -6.84 12.70
C TYR A 217 -6.56 -7.60 12.60
N GLY A 218 -7.14 -7.66 11.41
CA GLY A 218 -8.19 -8.60 11.06
C GLY A 218 -7.65 -10.02 10.84
N ILE A 219 -8.52 -10.95 10.46
CA ILE A 219 -8.14 -12.35 10.25
C ILE A 219 -7.08 -12.50 9.13
N PRO A 220 -7.24 -11.89 7.93
CA PRO A 220 -6.27 -12.06 6.83
C PRO A 220 -4.88 -11.52 7.17
N GLU A 221 -4.82 -10.34 7.77
CA GLU A 221 -3.57 -9.68 8.16
C GLU A 221 -2.84 -10.49 9.24
N THR A 222 -3.58 -10.97 10.25
CA THR A 222 -3.03 -11.81 11.30
C THR A 222 -2.42 -13.09 10.74
N LEU A 223 -3.13 -13.81 9.88
CA LEU A 223 -2.64 -15.04 9.29
C LEU A 223 -1.39 -14.79 8.44
N SER A 224 -1.37 -13.71 7.65
CA SER A 224 -0.21 -13.31 6.87
C SER A 224 1.01 -13.01 7.75
N ILE A 225 0.83 -12.34 8.89
CA ILE A 225 1.92 -12.06 9.83
C ILE A 225 2.43 -13.32 10.50
N LEU A 226 1.54 -14.25 10.89
CA LEU A 226 1.93 -15.50 11.51
C LEU A 226 2.73 -16.41 10.57
N GLU A 227 2.40 -16.43 9.27
CA GLU A 227 3.23 -17.09 8.26
C GLU A 227 4.66 -16.54 8.27
N GLN A 228 4.78 -15.27 8.53
CA GLN A 228 6.04 -14.55 8.59
C GLN A 228 6.90 -15.03 9.76
N PHE A 229 6.36 -15.36 10.88
CA PHE A 229 7.09 -15.94 12.00
C PHE A 229 7.46 -17.44 11.80
N GLY A 230 7.06 -18.03 10.66
CA GLY A 230 7.40 -19.42 10.33
C GLY A 230 6.82 -20.47 11.28
N ASN A 231 5.78 -20.11 12.03
CA ASN A 231 5.25 -20.96 13.10
C ASN A 231 3.74 -21.22 12.98
N PRO A 232 3.31 -21.99 11.95
CA PRO A 232 1.89 -22.21 11.67
C PRO A 232 1.14 -23.05 12.72
N SER A 233 1.83 -23.77 13.59
CA SER A 233 1.23 -24.69 14.58
C SER A 233 0.99 -24.07 15.96
N LYS A 234 1.34 -22.81 16.20
CA LYS A 234 1.09 -22.19 17.51
C LYS A 234 -0.35 -21.75 17.68
N ALA A 235 -0.83 -21.85 18.93
CA ALA A 235 -2.06 -21.22 19.39
C ALA A 235 -1.78 -19.74 19.65
N VAL A 236 -2.52 -18.83 19.02
CA VAL A 236 -2.17 -17.41 19.07
C VAL A 236 -3.30 -16.53 19.58
N LEU A 237 -2.97 -15.65 20.51
CA LEU A 237 -3.80 -14.53 20.93
C LEU A 237 -3.31 -13.23 20.26
N VAL A 238 -4.22 -12.50 19.66
CA VAL A 238 -4.00 -11.15 19.11
C VAL A 238 -4.87 -10.18 19.89
N VAL A 239 -4.28 -9.09 20.34
CA VAL A 239 -5.01 -8.09 21.12
C VAL A 239 -4.92 -6.74 20.40
N ASN A 240 -6.02 -6.31 19.82
CA ASN A 240 -6.14 -5.02 19.14
C ASN A 240 -6.52 -3.87 20.09
N GLU A 241 -7.27 -4.17 21.16
CA GLU A 241 -7.63 -3.21 22.20
C GLU A 241 -7.25 -3.76 23.57
N THR A 242 -6.98 -2.87 24.54
CA THR A 242 -6.63 -3.28 25.92
C THR A 242 -7.66 -4.23 26.49
N GLN A 243 -7.22 -5.38 26.97
CA GLN A 243 -8.06 -6.40 27.58
C GLN A 243 -7.95 -6.37 29.11
N VAL A 244 -9.09 -6.47 29.77
CA VAL A 244 -9.17 -6.57 31.25
C VAL A 244 -9.11 -8.04 31.63
N LEU A 245 -8.04 -8.43 32.34
CA LEU A 245 -7.88 -9.77 32.88
C LEU A 245 -8.77 -9.95 34.10
N GLY A 246 -9.39 -11.13 34.26
CA GLY A 246 -10.22 -11.43 35.43
C GLY A 246 -11.70 -11.63 35.08
N ASN A 247 -12.60 -11.32 35.97
CA ASN A 247 -14.06 -11.57 35.86
C ASN A 247 -14.40 -13.07 35.68
N GLY A 248 -13.60 -13.97 36.26
CA GLY A 248 -13.77 -15.40 36.09
C GLY A 248 -13.43 -15.94 34.71
N ASN A 249 -13.03 -15.08 33.75
CA ASN A 249 -12.65 -15.54 32.42
C ASN A 249 -11.25 -16.17 32.44
N ILE A 250 -11.12 -17.34 31.78
CA ILE A 250 -9.87 -18.05 31.62
C ILE A 250 -9.60 -18.26 30.15
N ILE A 251 -8.49 -17.69 29.65
CA ILE A 251 -8.02 -17.89 28.26
C ILE A 251 -6.73 -18.71 28.31
N ARG A 252 -6.73 -19.88 27.70
CA ARG A 252 -5.59 -20.79 27.65
C ARG A 252 -5.12 -20.93 26.19
N LEU A 253 -3.82 -20.86 26.00
CA LEU A 253 -3.20 -20.99 24.67
C LEU A 253 -2.15 -22.10 24.68
N GLY A 254 -2.29 -23.03 23.77
CA GLY A 254 -1.44 -24.22 23.70
C GLY A 254 -1.66 -25.16 24.87
N ASN A 255 -0.67 -25.99 25.16
CA ASN A 255 -0.74 -26.95 26.27
C ASN A 255 -0.51 -26.28 27.61
N ALA A 256 -1.48 -25.46 28.02
CA ALA A 256 -1.43 -24.73 29.28
C ALA A 256 -1.94 -25.58 30.44
N ALA A 257 -1.07 -25.85 31.41
CA ALA A 257 -1.49 -26.48 32.66
C ALA A 257 -2.31 -25.48 33.53
N THR A 258 -3.46 -25.94 34.02
CA THR A 258 -4.36 -25.11 34.83
C THR A 258 -4.04 -25.20 36.32
N ARG A 259 -4.12 -24.06 37.03
CA ARG A 259 -4.33 -24.03 38.48
C ARG A 259 -5.80 -23.75 38.76
N GLU A 260 -6.39 -24.51 39.69
CA GLU A 260 -7.78 -24.27 40.10
C GLU A 260 -7.95 -22.81 40.62
N GLY A 261 -8.96 -22.10 40.10
CA GLY A 261 -9.33 -20.77 40.55
C GLY A 261 -8.55 -19.61 39.92
N GLU A 262 -7.70 -19.84 38.94
CA GLU A 262 -6.89 -18.79 38.29
C GLU A 262 -7.69 -18.18 37.10
N ALA A 263 -8.23 -16.96 37.29
CA ALA A 263 -8.82 -16.18 36.20
C ALA A 263 -7.72 -15.37 35.47
N GLY A 264 -7.81 -15.28 34.14
CA GLY A 264 -6.86 -14.50 33.33
C GLY A 264 -6.39 -15.20 32.05
N VAL A 265 -5.15 -14.95 31.66
CA VAL A 265 -4.57 -15.50 30.42
C VAL A 265 -3.33 -16.35 30.74
N VAL A 266 -3.34 -17.58 30.25
CA VAL A 266 -2.24 -18.53 30.44
C VAL A 266 -1.71 -18.99 29.09
N PHE A 267 -0.43 -18.72 28.82
CA PHE A 267 0.29 -19.18 27.64
C PHE A 267 1.09 -20.43 28.02
N GLY A 268 0.67 -21.60 27.53
CA GLY A 268 1.38 -22.86 27.68
C GLY A 268 2.36 -23.13 26.55
N GLU A 269 2.90 -24.37 26.53
CA GLU A 269 3.74 -24.81 25.44
C GLU A 269 2.99 -24.72 24.09
N GLY A 270 3.59 -24.07 23.08
CA GLY A 270 2.94 -23.82 21.80
C GLY A 270 1.95 -22.65 21.81
N GLY A 271 1.71 -22.01 22.95
CA GLY A 271 0.93 -20.77 23.04
C GLY A 271 1.76 -19.54 22.72
N ALA A 272 1.15 -18.55 22.08
CA ALA A 272 1.83 -17.30 21.72
C ALA A 272 0.90 -16.07 21.82
N LEU A 273 1.47 -14.94 22.23
CA LEU A 273 0.87 -13.62 22.06
C LEU A 273 1.47 -12.97 20.83
N LEU A 274 0.64 -12.49 19.91
CA LEU A 274 1.07 -11.60 18.85
C LEU A 274 0.87 -10.15 19.31
N MET A 275 1.98 -9.47 19.50
CA MET A 275 2.00 -8.12 20.03
C MET A 275 2.44 -7.12 18.99
N ARG A 276 1.63 -6.08 18.85
CA ARG A 276 1.94 -4.91 18.07
C ARG A 276 2.17 -3.73 19.01
N GLY A 277 3.24 -2.97 18.78
CA GLY A 277 3.51 -1.76 19.55
C GLY A 277 2.37 -0.75 19.44
N ARG A 278 1.77 -0.40 20.56
CA ARG A 278 0.79 0.68 20.67
C ARG A 278 1.44 1.87 21.32
N ALA A 279 1.13 3.06 20.84
CA ALA A 279 1.79 4.26 21.35
C ALA A 279 1.41 4.58 22.81
N ASP A 280 0.17 4.27 23.26
CA ASP A 280 -0.37 4.87 24.47
C ASP A 280 -1.28 3.94 25.30
N ALA A 281 -1.26 2.61 25.09
CA ALA A 281 -2.13 1.71 25.84
C ALA A 281 -1.50 0.33 26.08
N PRO A 282 -1.63 -0.25 27.29
CA PRO A 282 -1.17 -1.60 27.57
C PRO A 282 -2.01 -2.64 26.85
N VAL A 283 -1.43 -3.81 26.59
CA VAL A 283 -2.16 -4.96 26.05
C VAL A 283 -3.16 -5.48 27.07
N PHE A 284 -2.72 -5.60 28.34
CA PHE A 284 -3.54 -6.10 29.43
C PHE A 284 -3.56 -5.14 30.62
N THR A 285 -4.74 -5.04 31.22
CA THR A 285 -4.97 -4.51 32.59
C THR A 285 -5.61 -5.62 33.40
N SER A 286 -5.62 -5.50 34.74
CA SER A 286 -6.20 -6.52 35.63
C SER A 286 -7.34 -5.98 36.46
N ALA A 287 -8.45 -6.73 36.49
CA ALA A 287 -9.38 -6.68 37.61
C ALA A 287 -8.77 -7.39 38.85
N ALA A 288 -9.43 -7.34 39.99
CA ALA A 288 -8.89 -7.81 41.28
C ALA A 288 -8.44 -9.30 41.28
N ASP A 289 -9.00 -10.12 40.40
CA ASP A 289 -8.75 -11.57 40.26
C ASP A 289 -7.94 -11.95 39.00
N GLY A 290 -7.50 -10.98 38.21
CA GLY A 290 -6.87 -11.23 36.91
C GLY A 290 -5.38 -11.52 36.98
N SER A 291 -4.91 -12.57 36.31
CA SER A 291 -3.51 -12.96 36.22
C SER A 291 -3.02 -13.10 34.79
N LEU A 292 -1.72 -12.91 34.60
CA LEU A 292 -1.02 -13.20 33.32
C LEU A 292 0.11 -14.19 33.61
N SER A 293 0.09 -15.32 32.90
CA SER A 293 1.04 -16.42 33.13
C SER A 293 1.65 -16.92 31.84
N PHE A 294 2.96 -17.11 31.86
CA PHE A 294 3.73 -17.75 30.78
C PHE A 294 4.35 -19.03 31.31
N GLN A 295 4.14 -20.13 30.62
CA GLN A 295 4.76 -21.41 30.92
C GLN A 295 5.92 -21.68 29.95
N PRO A 296 6.83 -22.64 30.24
CA PRO A 296 7.96 -22.96 29.37
C PRO A 296 7.54 -23.20 27.92
N ASN A 297 8.35 -22.69 26.97
CA ASN A 297 8.10 -22.76 25.53
C ASN A 297 6.90 -21.96 25.00
N SER A 298 6.27 -21.10 25.83
CA SER A 298 5.38 -20.05 25.35
C SER A 298 6.15 -18.94 24.64
N SER A 299 5.46 -18.11 23.84
CA SER A 299 6.14 -17.07 23.04
C SER A 299 5.38 -15.75 23.05
N ILE A 300 6.12 -14.66 22.87
CA ILE A 300 5.55 -13.37 22.48
C ILE A 300 6.18 -12.96 21.15
N PHE A 301 5.38 -12.82 20.14
CA PHE A 301 5.76 -12.31 18.83
C PHE A 301 5.57 -10.80 18.78
N VAL A 302 6.64 -10.06 18.56
CA VAL A 302 6.62 -8.60 18.52
C VAL A 302 6.83 -8.12 17.09
N VAL A 303 5.80 -7.49 16.53
CA VAL A 303 5.80 -7.02 15.14
C VAL A 303 6.61 -5.74 14.98
N ASP A 304 6.44 -4.77 15.89
CA ASP A 304 7.24 -3.53 15.91
C ASP A 304 8.08 -3.44 17.20
N PRO A 305 9.29 -3.98 17.17
CA PRO A 305 10.13 -4.03 18.37
C PRO A 305 10.62 -2.66 18.85
N PHE A 306 10.51 -1.61 18.03
CA PHE A 306 10.87 -0.24 18.36
C PHE A 306 9.69 0.62 18.80
N GLY A 307 8.47 0.09 18.68
CA GLY A 307 7.26 0.72 19.18
C GLY A 307 7.19 0.72 20.72
N THR A 308 6.21 1.43 21.27
CA THR A 308 5.87 1.31 22.67
C THR A 308 5.15 -0.03 22.89
N ASN A 309 5.88 -1.02 23.36
CA ASN A 309 5.37 -2.38 23.58
C ASN A 309 5.04 -2.55 25.07
N GLN A 310 4.04 -1.82 25.56
CA GLN A 310 3.55 -1.99 26.93
C GLN A 310 2.66 -3.23 27.00
N LEU A 311 3.16 -4.25 27.72
CA LEU A 311 2.44 -5.52 27.89
C LEU A 311 1.33 -5.37 28.92
N THR A 312 1.64 -4.76 30.08
CA THR A 312 0.66 -4.53 31.14
C THR A 312 0.86 -3.15 31.79
N ASP A 313 -0.18 -2.64 32.41
CA ASP A 313 -0.06 -1.51 33.34
C ASP A 313 0.28 -1.95 34.79
N THR A 314 0.20 -1.03 35.69
CA THR A 314 0.49 -1.27 37.14
C THR A 314 -0.57 -2.10 37.84
N THR A 315 -1.74 -2.34 37.26
CA THR A 315 -2.80 -3.19 37.84
C THR A 315 -2.41 -4.67 37.82
N VAL A 316 -1.54 -5.06 36.83
CA VAL A 316 -0.92 -6.40 36.82
C VAL A 316 0.40 -6.35 37.61
N SER A 317 0.36 -6.67 38.88
CA SER A 317 1.51 -6.57 39.78
C SER A 317 2.63 -7.55 39.44
N GLU A 318 2.27 -8.76 38.99
CA GLU A 318 3.23 -9.81 38.64
C GLU A 318 2.84 -10.54 37.36
N ILE A 319 3.86 -10.95 36.62
CA ILE A 319 3.74 -11.87 35.48
C ILE A 319 4.38 -13.19 35.90
N ASN A 320 3.57 -14.24 36.02
CA ASN A 320 4.03 -15.56 36.37
C ASN A 320 4.83 -16.18 35.20
N GLY A 321 5.97 -16.84 35.51
CA GLY A 321 6.79 -17.51 34.47
C GLY A 321 7.47 -16.57 33.48
N ARG A 322 7.72 -15.33 33.82
CA ARG A 322 8.32 -14.31 32.94
C ARG A 322 9.68 -14.68 32.37
N SER A 323 10.43 -15.57 33.04
CA SER A 323 11.71 -16.07 32.56
C SER A 323 11.58 -17.18 31.54
N ASP A 324 10.40 -17.76 31.39
CA ASP A 324 10.15 -18.94 30.58
C ASP A 324 9.57 -18.58 29.21
N VAL A 325 9.22 -17.29 29.01
CA VAL A 325 8.67 -16.80 27.76
C VAL A 325 9.75 -16.54 26.71
N ASN A 326 9.52 -17.04 25.51
CA ASN A 326 10.39 -16.79 24.37
C ASN A 326 9.96 -15.53 23.62
N LEU A 327 10.75 -14.47 23.71
CA LEU A 327 10.48 -13.21 23.02
C LEU A 327 11.05 -13.27 21.61
N VAL A 328 10.19 -13.15 20.61
CA VAL A 328 10.55 -13.28 19.18
C VAL A 328 10.19 -11.99 18.45
N SER A 329 11.19 -11.38 17.83
CA SER A 329 10.99 -10.25 16.92
C SER A 329 10.88 -10.74 15.47
N LEU A 330 10.12 -10.04 14.62
CA LEU A 330 10.21 -10.20 13.17
C LEU A 330 11.63 -9.88 12.66
N ASN A 331 12.34 -9.01 13.33
CA ASN A 331 13.74 -8.77 13.05
C ASN A 331 14.63 -9.71 13.89
N PRO A 332 15.23 -10.75 13.28
CA PRO A 332 16.04 -11.74 14.01
C PRO A 332 17.34 -11.16 14.58
N ASN A 333 17.69 -9.94 14.18
CA ASN A 333 18.90 -9.24 14.65
C ASN A 333 18.67 -8.47 15.96
N LEU A 334 17.41 -8.45 16.45
CA LEU A 334 17.04 -7.79 17.67
C LEU A 334 16.78 -8.80 18.78
N SER A 335 17.53 -8.68 19.87
CA SER A 335 17.12 -9.30 21.13
C SER A 335 16.01 -8.46 21.78
N LEU A 336 15.08 -9.13 22.43
CA LEU A 336 14.01 -8.50 23.21
C LEU A 336 14.18 -8.86 24.68
N LYS A 337 13.77 -7.94 25.57
CA LYS A 337 13.72 -8.18 27.00
C LYS A 337 12.40 -7.69 27.58
N LEU A 338 11.90 -8.41 28.57
CA LEU A 338 10.75 -8.01 29.38
C LEU A 338 11.25 -7.23 30.58
N GLU A 339 10.79 -6.01 30.77
CA GLU A 339 11.26 -5.07 31.78
C GLU A 339 10.09 -4.42 32.51
N ASN A 340 10.13 -4.42 33.83
CA ASN A 340 9.17 -3.68 34.66
C ASN A 340 9.66 -2.24 34.85
N VAL A 341 8.87 -1.29 34.40
CA VAL A 341 9.11 0.14 34.58
C VAL A 341 8.29 0.62 35.80
N ALA A 342 8.97 1.07 36.81
CA ALA A 342 8.33 1.51 38.06
C ALA A 342 7.29 2.60 37.80
N GLY A 343 6.05 2.36 38.25
CA GLY A 343 4.92 3.27 38.06
C GLY A 343 4.25 3.21 36.69
N GLU A 344 4.71 2.36 35.76
CA GLU A 344 4.15 2.25 34.40
C GLU A 344 3.71 0.82 34.06
N GLY A 345 4.35 -0.23 34.63
CA GLY A 345 4.04 -1.63 34.35
C GLY A 345 5.10 -2.35 33.56
N TRP A 346 4.72 -3.44 32.86
CA TRP A 346 5.64 -4.29 32.11
C TRP A 346 5.71 -3.92 30.64
N PHE A 347 6.95 -3.82 30.12
CA PHE A 347 7.25 -3.48 28.73
C PHE A 347 8.14 -4.53 28.07
N ILE A 348 7.94 -4.74 26.76
CA ILE A 348 8.91 -5.44 25.95
C ILE A 348 9.77 -4.39 25.26
N LYS A 349 11.03 -4.34 25.64
CA LYS A 349 12.04 -3.42 25.09
C LYS A 349 13.02 -4.18 24.22
N HIS A 350 13.53 -3.52 23.18
CA HIS A 350 14.67 -4.07 22.46
C HIS A 350 15.92 -4.07 23.34
N GLY A 351 16.67 -5.16 23.28
CA GLY A 351 18.00 -5.28 23.88
C GLY A 351 19.11 -4.90 22.88
N GLU A 352 20.19 -5.66 22.90
CA GLU A 352 21.31 -5.47 21.98
C GLU A 352 20.91 -5.83 20.55
N ILE A 353 21.49 -5.10 19.61
CA ILE A 353 21.30 -5.28 18.17
C ILE A 353 22.51 -6.03 17.63
N ASN A 354 22.27 -7.17 16.97
CA ASN A 354 23.33 -7.91 16.31
C ASN A 354 23.54 -7.37 14.89
N SER A 355 24.44 -6.41 14.76
CA SER A 355 24.75 -5.76 13.48
C SER A 355 25.40 -6.68 12.42
N GLN A 356 25.93 -7.83 12.83
CA GLN A 356 26.62 -8.76 11.91
C GLN A 356 25.68 -9.47 10.94
N ASN A 357 24.41 -9.57 11.27
CA ASN A 357 23.42 -10.24 10.44
C ASN A 357 22.62 -9.31 9.52
N PHE A 358 22.92 -8.02 9.50
CA PHE A 358 22.26 -7.10 8.57
C PHE A 358 22.67 -7.33 7.12
N VAL A 359 21.77 -7.07 6.20
CA VAL A 359 22.02 -7.16 4.75
C VAL A 359 23.10 -6.17 4.28
N TYR A 360 23.26 -5.07 4.99
CA TYR A 360 24.34 -4.09 4.83
C TYR A 360 24.98 -3.81 6.19
N PRO A 361 25.78 -4.75 6.71
CA PRO A 361 26.38 -4.59 8.05
C PRO A 361 27.20 -3.32 8.19
N GLU A 362 27.90 -2.89 7.12
CA GLU A 362 28.71 -1.66 7.12
C GLU A 362 27.89 -0.36 7.24
N LEU A 363 26.66 -0.36 6.71
CA LEU A 363 25.77 0.81 6.76
C LEU A 363 24.82 0.78 7.94
N GLN A 364 24.28 -0.38 8.25
CA GLN A 364 23.27 -0.57 9.29
C GLN A 364 23.92 -0.71 10.66
N GLY A 365 24.97 -1.51 10.79
CA GLY A 365 25.72 -1.65 12.04
C GLY A 365 26.21 -0.31 12.56
N TRP A 366 26.72 0.53 11.67
CA TRP A 366 27.17 1.85 12.05
C TRP A 366 26.05 2.74 12.62
N LEU A 367 24.87 2.74 12.00
CA LEU A 367 23.72 3.54 12.49
C LEU A 367 23.27 3.13 13.90
N TYR A 368 23.44 1.85 14.24
CA TYR A 368 23.05 1.32 15.55
C TYR A 368 24.16 1.44 16.60
N ASP A 369 25.42 1.27 16.20
CA ASP A 369 26.54 1.13 17.12
C ASP A 369 27.30 2.45 17.37
N ASN A 370 27.13 3.47 16.49
CA ASN A 370 27.88 4.74 16.59
C ASN A 370 26.95 5.96 16.63
N PRO A 371 26.33 6.24 17.76
CA PRO A 371 25.41 7.38 17.89
C PRO A 371 26.07 8.76 17.86
N GLU A 372 27.41 8.85 17.87
CA GLU A 372 28.15 10.11 17.99
C GLU A 372 27.86 11.15 16.91
N GLY A 373 27.45 10.73 15.73
CA GLY A 373 27.06 11.60 14.61
C GLY A 373 25.60 11.98 14.55
N PHE A 374 24.76 11.51 15.50
CA PHE A 374 23.32 11.70 15.50
C PHE A 374 22.81 12.22 16.86
N THR A 375 21.73 12.99 16.82
CA THR A 375 20.93 13.21 18.04
C THR A 375 20.19 11.90 18.39
N VAL A 376 19.79 11.73 19.65
CA VAL A 376 19.03 10.56 20.10
C VAL A 376 17.77 10.35 19.26
N ASP A 377 17.06 11.42 18.90
CA ASP A 377 15.86 11.35 18.09
C ASP A 377 16.14 10.92 16.64
N SER A 378 17.23 11.40 16.06
CA SER A 378 17.64 11.01 14.72
C SER A 378 18.11 9.57 14.63
N LEU A 379 18.80 9.09 15.66
CA LEU A 379 19.22 7.70 15.77
C LEU A 379 17.99 6.79 15.91
N ASN A 380 17.06 7.13 16.78
CA ASN A 380 15.81 6.39 16.94
C ASN A 380 15.00 6.33 15.65
N ALA A 381 14.93 7.43 14.90
CA ALA A 381 14.27 7.48 13.61
C ALA A 381 14.95 6.59 12.56
N ALA A 382 16.28 6.60 12.52
CA ALA A 382 17.07 5.74 11.65
C ALA A 382 16.89 4.26 12.00
N GLN A 383 16.95 3.92 13.28
CA GLN A 383 16.71 2.56 13.78
C GLN A 383 15.32 2.06 13.41
N LYS A 384 14.28 2.86 13.65
CA LYS A 384 12.91 2.54 13.26
C LYS A 384 12.76 2.31 11.76
N PHE A 385 13.42 3.12 10.94
CA PHE A 385 13.41 2.95 9.48
C PHE A 385 14.02 1.61 9.06
N PHE A 386 15.22 1.30 9.52
CA PHE A 386 15.91 0.06 9.13
C PHE A 386 15.21 -1.18 9.66
N ALA A 387 14.72 -1.15 10.87
CA ALA A 387 13.95 -2.25 11.44
C ALA A 387 12.68 -2.55 10.62
N ARG A 388 11.99 -1.52 10.15
CA ARG A 388 10.81 -1.70 9.28
C ARG A 388 11.17 -2.22 7.90
N VAL A 389 12.23 -1.71 7.31
CA VAL A 389 12.74 -2.23 6.05
C VAL A 389 13.10 -3.72 6.18
N ASP A 390 13.79 -4.10 7.25
CA ASP A 390 14.13 -5.49 7.51
C ASP A 390 12.89 -6.34 7.77
N ASN A 391 11.90 -5.84 8.51
CA ASN A 391 10.66 -6.55 8.76
C ASN A 391 9.82 -6.77 7.49
N GLU A 392 9.64 -5.73 6.67
CA GLU A 392 8.88 -5.83 5.41
C GLU A 392 9.54 -6.75 4.38
N VAL A 393 10.83 -6.97 4.50
CA VAL A 393 11.66 -7.66 3.50
C VAL A 393 12.25 -8.96 4.00
N TYR A 394 12.00 -9.29 5.27
CA TYR A 394 12.50 -10.49 5.93
C TYR A 394 12.17 -11.79 5.17
N PHE A 395 11.04 -11.81 4.44
CA PHE A 395 10.60 -12.98 3.66
C PHE A 395 11.30 -13.14 2.33
N ASN A 396 12.01 -12.11 1.87
CA ASN A 396 12.80 -12.19 0.65
C ASN A 396 14.13 -11.46 0.82
N PRO A 397 15.15 -12.13 1.40
CA PRO A 397 16.48 -11.54 1.62
C PRO A 397 17.12 -10.93 0.37
N GLN A 398 16.79 -11.44 -0.82
CA GLN A 398 17.26 -10.86 -2.08
C GLN A 398 16.56 -9.53 -2.42
N GLN A 399 15.37 -9.30 -1.88
CA GLN A 399 14.66 -8.03 -2.06
C GLN A 399 15.08 -6.97 -1.04
N SER A 400 15.51 -7.35 0.17
CA SER A 400 15.96 -6.40 1.19
C SER A 400 17.13 -5.55 0.71
N HIS A 401 18.10 -6.19 0.10
CA HIS A 401 19.25 -5.54 -0.51
C HIS A 401 18.86 -4.48 -1.55
N LYS A 402 17.84 -4.79 -2.36
CA LYS A 402 17.33 -3.89 -3.39
C LYS A 402 16.56 -2.72 -2.78
N LEU A 403 15.79 -2.95 -1.72
CA LEU A 403 14.95 -1.93 -1.09
C LEU A 403 15.77 -0.82 -0.42
N ILE A 404 16.83 -1.17 0.31
CA ILE A 404 17.72 -0.18 0.92
C ILE A 404 18.39 0.66 -0.15
N LYS A 405 18.84 0.06 -1.25
CA LYS A 405 19.36 0.79 -2.41
C LYS A 405 18.33 1.76 -2.99
N GLU A 406 17.09 1.33 -3.16
CA GLU A 406 16.03 2.19 -3.68
C GLU A 406 15.65 3.32 -2.72
N ALA A 407 15.56 3.02 -1.43
CA ALA A 407 15.27 4.03 -0.41
C ALA A 407 16.32 5.14 -0.37
N THR A 408 17.58 4.81 -0.60
CA THR A 408 18.68 5.79 -0.65
C THR A 408 18.82 6.47 -2.02
N GLN A 409 18.21 5.91 -3.07
CA GLN A 409 18.23 6.46 -4.44
C GLN A 409 16.92 7.15 -4.83
N LEU A 410 16.20 7.74 -3.88
CA LEU A 410 14.90 8.36 -4.13
C LEU A 410 14.90 9.38 -5.29
N GLY A 411 16.00 10.08 -5.50
CA GLY A 411 16.16 10.99 -6.62
C GLY A 411 16.03 10.33 -7.99
N SER A 412 16.58 9.11 -8.10
CA SER A 412 16.48 8.30 -9.32
C SER A 412 15.10 7.66 -9.46
N LEU A 413 14.51 7.18 -8.36
CA LEU A 413 13.14 6.63 -8.36
C LEU A 413 12.10 7.63 -8.84
N LEU A 414 12.29 8.90 -8.53
CA LEU A 414 11.41 9.98 -8.98
C LEU A 414 11.89 10.66 -10.27
N GLY A 415 12.85 10.04 -10.96
CA GLY A 415 13.28 10.48 -12.27
C GLY A 415 13.79 11.93 -12.30
N THR A 416 14.41 12.44 -11.23
CA THR A 416 14.81 13.85 -11.15
C THR A 416 15.74 14.28 -12.28
N ARG A 417 16.72 13.43 -12.63
CA ARG A 417 17.62 13.65 -13.75
C ARG A 417 16.89 13.61 -15.10
N LEU A 418 15.93 12.69 -15.24
CA LEU A 418 15.07 12.58 -16.42
C LEU A 418 14.16 13.82 -16.56
N ASN A 419 13.55 14.27 -15.46
CA ASN A 419 12.74 15.51 -15.47
C ASN A 419 13.56 16.72 -15.87
N THR A 420 14.79 16.85 -15.36
CA THR A 420 15.69 17.94 -15.72
C THR A 420 16.04 17.89 -17.21
N LEU A 421 16.41 16.71 -17.73
CA LEU A 421 16.69 16.53 -19.17
C LEU A 421 15.48 16.88 -20.02
N ARG A 422 14.29 16.44 -19.62
CA ARG A 422 13.05 16.67 -20.36
C ARG A 422 12.71 18.15 -20.45
N VAL A 423 12.62 18.87 -19.31
CA VAL A 423 12.31 20.30 -19.28
C VAL A 423 13.36 21.10 -20.04
N ARG A 424 14.63 20.77 -19.87
CA ARG A 424 15.73 21.46 -20.55
C ARG A 424 15.81 21.14 -22.03
N GLY A 425 15.57 19.87 -22.41
CA GLY A 425 15.52 19.44 -23.81
C GLY A 425 14.41 20.13 -24.60
N GLU A 426 13.22 20.23 -24.02
CA GLU A 426 12.11 20.96 -24.60
C GLU A 426 12.43 22.46 -24.75
N SER A 427 12.99 23.09 -23.73
CA SER A 427 13.41 24.51 -23.81
C SER A 427 14.44 24.75 -24.88
N MET A 428 15.46 23.91 -24.98
CA MET A 428 16.50 23.99 -26.01
C MET A 428 15.91 23.80 -27.42
N LYS A 429 15.06 22.79 -27.62
CA LYS A 429 14.39 22.53 -28.89
C LYS A 429 13.54 23.72 -29.35
N LYS A 430 12.83 24.35 -28.43
CA LYS A 430 12.06 25.57 -28.68
C LYS A 430 12.96 26.76 -29.00
N THR A 431 14.13 26.86 -28.38
CA THR A 431 15.11 27.93 -28.69
C THR A 431 15.67 27.77 -30.12
N LEU A 432 15.90 26.56 -30.56
CA LEU A 432 16.26 26.27 -31.96
C LEU A 432 15.11 26.60 -32.93
N TRP A 433 13.87 26.30 -32.57
CA TRP A 433 12.71 26.69 -33.37
C TRP A 433 12.55 28.21 -33.51
N GLU A 434 12.83 28.98 -32.44
CA GLU A 434 12.89 30.45 -32.52
C GLU A 434 13.95 30.91 -33.52
N LEU A 435 15.12 30.33 -33.38
CA LEU A 435 16.23 30.67 -34.28
C LEU A 435 15.87 30.40 -35.74
N HIS A 436 15.27 29.23 -36.05
CA HIS A 436 14.79 28.93 -37.39
C HIS A 436 13.73 29.90 -37.90
N THR A 437 12.78 30.27 -37.04
CA THR A 437 11.76 31.25 -37.36
C THR A 437 12.38 32.63 -37.74
N VAL A 438 13.46 33.01 -37.05
CA VAL A 438 14.20 34.24 -37.36
C VAL A 438 15.02 34.10 -38.64
N MET A 439 15.64 32.94 -38.86
CA MET A 439 16.42 32.67 -40.07
C MET A 439 15.56 32.77 -41.37
N GLU A 440 14.27 32.44 -41.26
CA GLU A 440 13.30 32.51 -42.38
C GLU A 440 12.85 33.94 -42.70
N LYS A 441 13.02 34.90 -41.78
CA LYS A 441 12.67 36.31 -42.04
C LYS A 441 13.57 36.95 -43.06
N LYS A 442 12.99 37.71 -43.98
CA LYS A 442 13.76 38.40 -45.03
C LYS A 442 14.54 39.57 -44.49
N GLU A 443 13.97 40.31 -43.49
CA GLU A 443 14.53 41.54 -42.94
C GLU A 443 15.23 41.30 -41.59
N PRO A 444 16.29 42.08 -41.29
CA PRO A 444 16.87 42.12 -39.93
C PRO A 444 15.83 42.61 -38.93
N GLY A 445 15.94 42.14 -37.71
CA GLY A 445 15.04 42.60 -36.61
C GLY A 445 15.20 41.74 -35.37
N ILE A 446 14.62 42.26 -34.29
CA ILE A 446 14.60 41.57 -32.99
C ILE A 446 13.13 41.37 -32.56
N TYR A 447 12.83 40.26 -31.94
CA TYR A 447 11.55 40.04 -31.29
C TYR A 447 11.72 39.37 -29.93
N MET A 448 10.82 39.64 -29.04
CA MET A 448 10.73 39.02 -27.73
C MET A 448 9.60 38.00 -27.73
N PHE A 449 9.73 36.99 -26.90
CA PHE A 449 8.71 35.95 -26.75
C PHE A 449 8.53 35.55 -25.29
N GLY A 450 7.32 35.16 -24.94
CA GLY A 450 6.93 34.55 -23.69
C GLY A 450 6.17 33.26 -23.94
N GLU A 451 6.35 32.28 -23.10
CA GLU A 451 5.73 30.98 -23.23
C GLU A 451 5.38 30.40 -21.86
N VAL A 452 4.22 29.78 -21.77
CA VAL A 452 3.80 28.96 -20.64
C VAL A 452 3.43 27.58 -21.12
N GLY A 453 3.74 26.56 -20.34
CA GLY A 453 3.45 25.19 -20.73
C GLY A 453 3.20 24.28 -19.54
N GLY A 454 2.53 23.18 -19.79
CA GLY A 454 2.31 22.10 -18.85
C GLY A 454 2.54 20.76 -19.50
N GLY A 455 3.01 19.79 -18.73
CA GLY A 455 3.27 18.45 -19.23
C GLY A 455 2.88 17.36 -18.24
N LEU A 456 2.55 16.21 -18.79
CA LEU A 456 2.28 14.97 -18.07
C LEU A 456 3.28 13.91 -18.52
N PHE A 457 3.78 13.15 -17.57
CA PHE A 457 4.69 12.06 -17.82
C PHE A 457 4.26 10.82 -17.02
N PHE A 458 4.22 9.67 -17.68
CA PHE A 458 3.86 8.39 -17.09
C PHE A 458 4.90 7.35 -17.43
N SER A 459 5.31 6.57 -16.43
CA SER A 459 6.14 5.39 -16.62
C SER A 459 5.71 4.29 -15.68
N ASN A 460 5.67 3.06 -16.16
CA ASN A 460 5.43 1.87 -15.33
C ASN A 460 6.74 1.18 -14.92
N ASN A 461 7.89 1.70 -15.34
CA ASN A 461 9.17 1.09 -15.02
C ASN A 461 10.29 2.13 -15.16
N LEU A 462 10.56 2.84 -14.09
CA LEU A 462 11.66 3.81 -14.00
C LEU A 462 12.96 3.19 -13.49
N GLY A 463 13.24 1.93 -13.85
CA GLY A 463 14.52 1.30 -13.55
C GLY A 463 14.75 1.00 -12.07
N GLY A 464 13.69 0.77 -11.30
CA GLY A 464 13.78 0.30 -9.93
C GLY A 464 14.31 -1.13 -9.84
N TYR A 465 15.02 -1.44 -8.76
CA TYR A 465 15.54 -2.76 -8.49
C TYR A 465 14.46 -3.78 -8.11
N LEU A 466 13.32 -3.30 -7.58
CA LEU A 466 12.22 -4.13 -7.05
C LEU A 466 11.05 -4.34 -8.02
N GLY A 467 11.26 -4.16 -9.31
CA GLY A 467 10.20 -4.38 -10.30
C GLY A 467 9.48 -3.10 -10.76
N SER A 468 8.24 -3.20 -11.20
CA SER A 468 7.54 -2.07 -11.83
C SER A 468 7.06 -1.03 -10.81
N SER A 469 7.72 0.11 -10.74
CA SER A 469 7.17 1.28 -10.06
C SER A 469 6.26 2.06 -11.02
N ARG A 470 5.06 2.41 -10.58
CA ARG A 470 4.20 3.36 -11.29
C ARG A 470 4.67 4.77 -10.97
N TYR A 471 5.19 5.46 -11.97
CA TYR A 471 5.65 6.83 -11.87
C TYR A 471 4.75 7.77 -12.64
N ARG A 472 4.41 8.90 -12.02
CA ARG A 472 3.69 10.00 -12.65
C ARG A 472 4.36 11.31 -12.27
N ALA A 473 4.59 12.18 -13.25
CA ALA A 473 5.02 13.55 -13.02
C ALA A 473 4.15 14.54 -13.80
N THR A 474 3.94 15.70 -13.21
CA THR A 474 3.34 16.87 -13.84
C THR A 474 4.37 17.99 -13.85
N SER A 475 4.46 18.73 -14.92
CA SER A 475 5.35 19.89 -15.03
C SER A 475 4.60 21.14 -15.45
N GLU A 476 4.99 22.27 -14.87
CA GLU A 476 4.58 23.61 -15.26
C GLU A 476 5.85 24.35 -15.65
N THR A 477 5.85 25.02 -16.78
CA THR A 477 7.03 25.71 -17.31
C THR A 477 6.70 27.11 -17.79
N VAL A 478 7.63 28.02 -17.56
CA VAL A 478 7.59 29.39 -18.09
C VAL A 478 8.91 29.64 -18.79
N ARG A 479 8.87 30.29 -19.95
CA ARG A 479 10.05 30.64 -20.74
C ARG A 479 9.89 32.02 -21.30
N ILE A 480 10.93 32.84 -21.21
CA ILE A 480 11.01 34.16 -21.82
C ILE A 480 12.31 34.29 -22.59
N GLY A 481 12.30 35.05 -23.63
CA GLY A 481 13.52 35.22 -24.43
C GLY A 481 13.40 36.22 -25.53
N ALA A 482 14.52 36.39 -26.23
CA ALA A 482 14.63 37.21 -27.40
C ALA A 482 15.37 36.48 -28.53
N ALA A 483 15.01 36.78 -29.74
CA ALA A 483 15.71 36.29 -30.92
C ALA A 483 15.80 37.37 -31.97
N GLY A 484 16.86 37.37 -32.78
CA GLY A 484 17.07 38.40 -33.78
C GLY A 484 17.96 37.93 -34.92
N LYS A 485 17.90 38.68 -36.02
CA LYS A 485 18.70 38.52 -37.20
C LYS A 485 19.39 39.83 -37.52
N ASN A 486 20.68 39.81 -37.77
CA ASN A 486 21.43 41.00 -38.17
C ASN A 486 21.44 41.18 -39.71
N ALA A 487 22.00 42.28 -40.19
CA ALA A 487 22.08 42.60 -41.61
C ALA A 487 22.95 41.61 -42.41
N ALA A 488 23.89 40.91 -41.77
CA ALA A 488 24.72 39.84 -42.38
C ALA A 488 24.00 38.50 -42.50
N GLY A 489 22.74 38.41 -42.07
CA GLY A 489 21.93 37.20 -42.07
C GLY A 489 22.22 36.21 -40.93
N LEU A 490 23.08 36.56 -40.01
CA LEU A 490 23.34 35.77 -38.82
C LEU A 490 22.17 35.95 -37.82
N SER A 491 21.62 34.87 -37.37
CA SER A 491 20.51 34.85 -36.39
C SER A 491 21.00 34.33 -35.05
N SER A 492 20.47 34.88 -33.97
CA SER A 492 20.77 34.47 -32.61
C SER A 492 19.50 34.43 -31.77
N SER A 493 19.51 33.60 -30.72
CA SER A 493 18.41 33.54 -29.77
C SER A 493 18.96 33.24 -28.36
N VAL A 494 18.31 33.88 -27.38
CA VAL A 494 18.57 33.66 -25.97
C VAL A 494 17.24 33.45 -25.24
N SER A 495 17.20 32.49 -24.33
CA SER A 495 16.03 32.28 -23.49
C SER A 495 16.38 31.85 -22.07
N PHE A 496 15.60 32.37 -21.13
CA PHE A 496 15.55 31.91 -19.75
C PHE A 496 14.28 31.09 -19.55
N ASP A 497 14.38 30.01 -18.81
CA ASP A 497 13.26 29.17 -18.48
C ASP A 497 13.27 28.75 -17.01
N GLY A 498 12.07 28.57 -16.49
CA GLY A 498 11.80 28.02 -15.20
C GLY A 498 10.74 26.92 -15.28
N GLY A 499 10.85 25.91 -14.46
CA GLY A 499 9.85 24.84 -14.40
C GLY A 499 9.69 24.29 -13.00
N HIS A 500 8.45 23.95 -12.67
CA HIS A 500 8.12 23.18 -11.46
C HIS A 500 7.65 21.79 -11.87
N VAL A 501 8.23 20.76 -11.27
CA VAL A 501 7.83 19.37 -11.51
C VAL A 501 7.39 18.75 -10.20
N SER A 502 6.16 18.26 -10.18
CA SER A 502 5.62 17.44 -9.10
C SER A 502 5.57 15.99 -9.55
N SER A 503 6.12 15.08 -8.76
CA SER A 503 6.21 13.67 -9.10
C SER A 503 5.74 12.77 -7.96
N LYS A 504 5.16 11.64 -8.32
CA LYS A 504 4.76 10.58 -7.40
C LYS A 504 5.18 9.23 -7.98
N SER A 505 5.73 8.39 -7.13
CA SER A 505 5.99 6.99 -7.44
C SER A 505 5.24 6.13 -6.43
N ARG A 506 4.56 5.10 -6.90
CA ARG A 506 3.96 4.06 -6.07
C ARG A 506 4.70 2.77 -6.32
N HIS A 507 5.22 2.23 -5.26
CA HIS A 507 5.88 0.94 -5.23
C HIS A 507 5.16 0.05 -4.21
N THR A 508 5.29 -1.27 -4.31
CA THR A 508 4.69 -2.21 -3.33
C THR A 508 5.19 -1.97 -1.90
N VAL A 509 6.41 -1.47 -1.75
CA VAL A 509 7.09 -1.33 -0.46
C VAL A 509 7.47 0.12 -0.12
N LEU A 510 7.57 1.02 -1.12
CA LEU A 510 8.02 2.40 -0.92
C LEU A 510 7.22 3.39 -1.76
N ASP A 511 6.43 4.22 -1.10
CA ASP A 511 5.78 5.36 -1.75
C ASP A 511 6.65 6.61 -1.64
N ALA A 512 6.85 7.30 -2.76
CA ALA A 512 7.64 8.51 -2.80
C ALA A 512 6.94 9.63 -3.56
N SER A 513 7.11 10.85 -3.07
CA SER A 513 6.65 12.07 -3.73
C SER A 513 7.78 13.08 -3.80
N GLY A 514 7.84 13.85 -4.88
CA GLY A 514 8.88 14.85 -5.08
C GLY A 514 8.37 16.14 -5.69
N LYS A 515 9.04 17.22 -5.35
CA LYS A 515 8.91 18.51 -5.99
C LYS A 515 10.28 18.95 -6.46
N GLN A 516 10.37 19.47 -7.69
CA GLN A 516 11.62 19.88 -8.31
C GLN A 516 11.43 21.20 -9.02
N ASN A 517 12.26 22.19 -8.72
CA ASN A 517 12.32 23.44 -9.45
C ASN A 517 13.53 23.39 -10.38
N ILE A 518 13.33 23.75 -11.63
CA ILE A 518 14.32 23.68 -12.71
C ILE A 518 14.44 25.09 -13.31
N PHE A 519 15.64 25.57 -13.46
CA PHE A 519 15.95 26.85 -14.08
C PHE A 519 17.00 26.67 -15.15
N GLY A 520 16.97 27.51 -16.17
CA GLY A 520 17.98 27.41 -17.20
C GLY A 520 18.11 28.60 -18.10
N LEU A 521 19.21 28.58 -18.83
CA LEU A 521 19.56 29.52 -19.88
C LEU A 521 19.90 28.72 -21.13
N SER A 522 19.39 29.14 -22.28
CA SER A 522 19.70 28.56 -23.59
C SER A 522 20.12 29.65 -24.56
N LEU A 523 21.15 29.37 -25.32
CA LEU A 523 21.72 30.25 -26.35
C LEU A 523 21.79 29.49 -27.66
N SER A 524 21.50 30.13 -28.76
CA SER A 524 21.74 29.58 -30.08
C SER A 524 22.13 30.65 -31.09
N VAL A 525 22.91 30.24 -32.09
CA VAL A 525 23.33 31.09 -33.19
C VAL A 525 23.32 30.26 -34.46
N GLY A 526 22.91 30.85 -35.58
CA GLY A 526 22.85 30.11 -36.84
C GLY A 526 22.64 30.98 -38.06
N LYS A 527 22.79 30.36 -39.22
CA LYS A 527 22.63 31.02 -40.51
C LYS A 527 21.95 30.08 -41.50
N ARG A 528 21.14 30.63 -42.37
CA ARG A 528 20.50 29.90 -43.48
C ARG A 528 21.26 30.20 -44.78
N PHE A 529 21.56 29.13 -45.50
CA PHE A 529 22.18 29.13 -46.86
C PHE A 529 21.20 28.46 -47.79
N GLU A 530 20.47 29.24 -48.57
CA GLU A 530 19.44 28.73 -49.50
C GLU A 530 18.54 27.63 -48.89
N LYS A 531 18.84 26.37 -49.19
CA LYS A 531 18.08 25.20 -48.70
C LYS A 531 18.61 24.61 -47.37
N ILE A 532 19.80 25.04 -46.93
CA ILE A 532 20.42 24.50 -45.69
C ILE A 532 20.39 25.56 -44.61
N SER A 533 19.95 25.15 -43.44
CA SER A 533 20.07 25.95 -42.21
C SER A 533 21.02 25.25 -41.25
N VAL A 534 21.98 25.98 -40.68
CA VAL A 534 22.93 25.47 -39.71
C VAL A 534 22.86 26.32 -38.45
N ALA A 535 22.80 25.67 -37.30
CA ALA A 535 22.83 26.34 -36.02
C ALA A 535 23.73 25.62 -35.00
N LEU A 536 24.27 26.39 -34.05
CA LEU A 536 24.94 25.92 -32.86
C LEU A 536 24.09 26.34 -31.66
N ASN A 537 24.01 25.51 -30.68
CA ASN A 537 23.30 25.79 -29.43
C ASN A 537 24.10 25.36 -28.20
N SER A 538 23.88 26.06 -27.12
CA SER A 538 24.35 25.65 -25.81
C SER A 538 23.32 25.98 -24.75
N SER A 539 23.25 25.19 -23.71
CA SER A 539 22.39 25.49 -22.57
C SER A 539 22.99 24.99 -21.25
N ILE A 540 22.61 25.69 -20.20
CA ILE A 540 22.88 25.31 -18.82
C ILE A 540 21.57 25.25 -18.07
N GLY A 541 21.37 24.25 -17.26
CA GLY A 541 20.23 24.09 -16.37
C GLY A 541 20.66 23.67 -14.98
N HIS A 542 19.96 24.18 -13.99
CA HIS A 542 20.11 23.77 -12.61
C HIS A 542 18.75 23.42 -12.03
N SER A 543 18.70 22.35 -11.26
CA SER A 543 17.48 21.96 -10.56
C SER A 543 17.73 21.64 -9.09
N ARG A 544 16.72 21.90 -8.28
CA ARG A 544 16.68 21.55 -6.86
C ARG A 544 15.45 20.72 -6.60
N GLY A 545 15.65 19.44 -6.30
CA GLY A 545 14.63 18.50 -5.93
C GLY A 545 14.56 18.27 -4.42
N LYS A 546 13.35 18.19 -3.89
CA LYS A 546 13.06 17.68 -2.54
C LYS A 546 12.11 16.51 -2.65
N ILE A 547 12.53 15.38 -2.11
CA ILE A 547 11.81 14.13 -2.18
C ILE A 547 11.46 13.70 -0.78
N THR A 548 10.26 13.18 -0.61
CA THR A 548 9.78 12.62 0.65
C THR A 548 9.29 11.21 0.35
N SER A 549 9.71 10.26 1.15
CA SER A 549 9.29 8.87 1.03
C SER A 549 8.74 8.33 2.34
N SER A 550 7.81 7.39 2.24
CA SER A 550 7.24 6.64 3.36
C SER A 550 6.94 5.22 2.89
N LEU A 551 7.03 4.25 3.79
CA LEU A 551 6.60 2.87 3.53
C LEU A 551 5.07 2.82 3.42
N PRO A 552 4.50 2.10 2.44
CA PRO A 552 3.04 1.97 2.31
C PRO A 552 2.46 1.17 3.48
N GLY A 553 1.27 1.59 3.91
CA GLY A 553 0.40 0.79 4.79
C GLY A 553 0.78 0.73 6.26
N SER A 554 1.83 1.36 6.72
CA SER A 554 2.22 1.26 8.11
C SER A 554 2.43 2.60 8.79
N MET A 555 1.88 2.71 9.97
CA MET A 555 2.32 3.53 11.11
C MET A 555 3.10 4.81 10.80
N GLN A 556 2.91 5.81 11.61
CA GLN A 556 3.67 7.07 11.63
C GLN A 556 5.18 6.83 11.64
N MET A 557 5.75 6.75 10.46
CA MET A 557 7.20 6.68 10.28
C MET A 557 7.74 8.08 10.00
N ASP A 558 8.89 8.41 10.58
CA ASP A 558 9.64 9.60 10.18
C ASP A 558 9.97 9.50 8.68
N LYS A 559 9.51 10.51 7.95
CA LYS A 559 9.66 10.54 6.49
C LYS A 559 11.13 10.73 6.12
N LEU A 560 11.62 9.87 5.24
CA LEU A 560 12.89 10.11 4.56
C LEU A 560 12.78 11.35 3.69
N LYS A 561 13.71 12.28 3.85
CA LYS A 561 13.78 13.50 3.05
C LYS A 561 15.09 13.52 2.27
N THR A 562 15.02 13.50 0.94
CA THR A 562 16.19 13.58 0.08
C THR A 562 16.24 14.90 -0.68
N ARG A 563 17.38 15.56 -0.64
CA ARG A 563 17.68 16.75 -1.45
C ARG A 563 18.50 16.33 -2.65
N VAL A 564 18.01 16.64 -3.84
CA VAL A 564 18.61 16.24 -5.11
C VAL A 564 18.95 17.49 -5.94
N PRO A 565 20.16 18.00 -5.86
CA PRO A 565 20.65 19.02 -6.79
C PRO A 565 21.09 18.34 -8.09
N GLU A 566 20.67 18.88 -9.23
CA GLU A 566 21.13 18.42 -10.55
C GLU A 566 21.52 19.65 -11.39
N THR A 567 22.65 19.55 -12.05
CA THR A 567 23.09 20.53 -13.05
C THR A 567 23.21 19.80 -14.38
N LEU A 568 22.85 20.46 -15.47
CA LEU A 568 22.91 19.93 -16.81
C LEU A 568 23.53 20.96 -17.74
N PHE A 569 24.55 20.55 -18.47
CA PHE A 569 25.11 21.28 -19.58
C PHE A 569 24.74 20.60 -20.89
N ASN A 570 24.51 21.39 -21.89
CA ASN A 570 24.26 20.93 -23.25
C ASN A 570 25.04 21.77 -24.26
N VAL A 571 25.62 21.12 -25.24
CA VAL A 571 26.17 21.74 -26.43
C VAL A 571 25.74 20.90 -27.63
N GLY A 572 25.32 21.57 -28.70
CA GLY A 572 24.90 20.84 -29.89
C GLY A 572 24.82 21.70 -31.13
N GLY A 573 24.35 21.10 -32.18
CA GLY A 573 24.10 21.74 -33.46
C GLY A 573 22.72 21.35 -34.01
N ASP A 574 22.27 22.07 -34.98
CA ASP A 574 21.10 21.76 -35.78
C ASP A 574 21.45 21.96 -37.27
N VAL A 575 21.18 21.00 -38.10
CA VAL A 575 21.29 21.09 -39.53
C VAL A 575 19.95 20.69 -40.15
N ALA A 576 19.33 21.58 -40.87
CA ALA A 576 18.07 21.31 -41.55
C ALA A 576 18.19 21.56 -43.03
N TYR A 577 17.65 20.63 -43.84
CA TYR A 577 17.57 20.72 -45.30
C TYR A 577 16.12 20.86 -45.73
N ALA A 578 15.81 21.94 -46.47
CA ALA A 578 14.48 22.19 -47.03
C ALA A 578 14.24 21.29 -48.23
N LEU A 579 13.28 20.38 -48.10
CA LEU A 579 12.79 19.51 -49.20
C LEU A 579 11.87 20.29 -50.13
N THR A 580 10.94 21.04 -49.51
CA THR A 580 10.03 21.99 -50.19
C THR A 580 10.00 23.31 -49.37
N GLU A 581 9.16 24.27 -49.77
CA GLU A 581 8.95 25.49 -48.95
C GLU A 581 8.29 25.18 -47.62
N GLU A 582 7.49 24.10 -47.53
CA GLU A 582 6.75 23.72 -46.32
C GLU A 582 7.39 22.58 -45.52
N LEU A 583 8.30 21.80 -46.14
CA LEU A 583 8.83 20.58 -45.54
C LEU A 583 10.35 20.57 -45.49
N SER A 584 10.89 20.19 -44.32
CA SER A 584 12.34 20.02 -44.14
C SER A 584 12.66 18.77 -43.31
N ILE A 585 13.85 18.20 -43.57
CA ILE A 585 14.46 17.17 -42.71
C ILE A 585 15.54 17.83 -41.87
N ALA A 586 15.59 17.46 -40.60
CA ALA A 586 16.53 18.06 -39.65
C ALA A 586 17.20 17.02 -38.80
N ALA A 587 18.49 17.21 -38.54
CA ALA A 587 19.27 16.48 -37.54
C ALA A 587 19.85 17.48 -36.54
N TYR A 588 19.66 17.23 -35.25
CA TYR A 588 20.16 18.15 -34.22
C TYR A 588 20.94 17.41 -33.11
N PRO A 589 22.17 16.97 -33.41
CA PRO A 589 23.01 16.27 -32.45
C PRO A 589 23.30 17.12 -31.23
N GLN A 590 23.21 16.51 -30.06
CA GLN A 590 23.36 17.16 -28.78
C GLN A 590 24.29 16.34 -27.89
N LEU A 591 25.19 17.00 -27.18
CA LEU A 591 26.01 16.43 -26.11
C LEU A 591 25.45 16.90 -24.76
N TRP A 592 25.06 15.96 -23.93
CA TRP A 592 24.50 16.19 -22.62
C TRP A 592 25.48 15.81 -21.53
N VAL A 593 25.71 16.69 -20.57
CA VAL A 593 26.65 16.50 -19.47
C VAL A 593 25.97 16.80 -18.16
N PHE A 594 25.78 15.77 -17.32
CA PHE A 594 25.47 15.92 -15.92
C PHE A 594 26.77 15.85 -15.13
N PRO A 595 27.25 16.92 -14.50
CA PRO A 595 28.43 16.89 -13.67
C PRO A 595 28.22 16.06 -12.40
N LYS A 596 29.27 15.87 -11.62
CA LYS A 596 29.18 15.25 -10.30
C LYS A 596 28.24 16.04 -9.40
N ALA A 597 27.37 15.36 -8.66
CA ALA A 597 26.45 15.95 -7.72
C ALA A 597 26.35 15.07 -6.46
N THR A 598 25.93 15.65 -5.36
CA THR A 598 25.71 14.92 -4.11
C THR A 598 24.25 15.08 -3.68
N GLU A 599 23.56 13.96 -3.62
CA GLU A 599 22.24 13.87 -2.98
C GLU A 599 22.45 13.63 -1.48
N LYS A 600 21.59 14.24 -0.67
CA LYS A 600 21.61 14.09 0.78
C LYS A 600 20.27 13.58 1.25
N THR A 601 20.27 12.46 1.97
CA THR A 601 19.09 11.88 2.56
C THR A 601 19.15 12.07 4.06
N SER A 602 18.12 12.71 4.62
CA SER A 602 17.99 12.90 6.05
C SER A 602 16.84 12.05 6.61
N ILE A 603 17.03 11.57 7.84
CA ILE A 603 16.04 10.92 8.66
C ILE A 603 15.81 11.86 9.85
N GLY A 604 14.57 12.27 10.06
CA GLY A 604 14.32 13.36 11.01
C GLY A 604 15.03 14.66 10.57
N SER A 605 15.87 15.22 11.43
CA SER A 605 16.64 16.45 11.19
C SER A 605 18.06 16.24 10.72
N GLN A 606 18.59 15.01 10.74
CA GLN A 606 20.01 14.70 10.50
C GLN A 606 20.25 14.08 9.12
N ASP A 607 21.37 14.43 8.49
CA ASP A 607 21.87 13.77 7.28
C ASP A 607 22.33 12.34 7.65
N ALA A 608 21.64 11.34 7.09
CA ALA A 608 21.96 9.92 7.32
C ALA A 608 22.82 9.33 6.19
N PHE A 609 22.49 9.68 4.95
CA PHE A 609 23.16 9.15 3.77
C PHE A 609 23.55 10.25 2.79
N ARG A 610 24.64 10.02 2.09
CA ARG A 610 25.06 10.84 0.95
C ARG A 610 25.27 9.95 -0.26
N LEU A 611 24.66 10.30 -1.37
CA LEU A 611 24.83 9.65 -2.65
C LEU A 611 25.67 10.56 -3.56
N LYS A 612 26.93 10.24 -3.75
CA LYS A 612 27.83 10.97 -4.65
C LYS A 612 27.68 10.43 -6.07
N ASN A 613 27.01 11.20 -6.92
CA ASN A 613 26.78 10.86 -8.32
C ASN A 613 28.04 11.13 -9.13
N LYS A 614 28.46 10.17 -9.94
CA LYS A 614 29.50 10.38 -10.94
C LYS A 614 28.95 11.22 -12.10
N ALA A 615 29.86 11.88 -12.83
CA ALA A 615 29.48 12.58 -14.05
C ALA A 615 28.89 11.60 -15.06
N GLN A 616 27.82 12.03 -15.73
CA GLN A 616 27.15 11.28 -16.79
C GLN A 616 27.19 12.08 -18.08
N VAL A 617 27.73 11.49 -19.12
CA VAL A 617 27.90 12.13 -20.45
C VAL A 617 27.32 11.20 -21.50
N PHE A 618 26.47 11.73 -22.36
CA PHE A 618 25.93 11.01 -23.50
C PHE A 618 25.62 11.97 -24.64
N ALA A 619 25.72 11.47 -25.86
CA ALA A 619 25.26 12.14 -27.05
C ALA A 619 23.85 11.66 -27.41
N GLU A 620 23.03 12.57 -27.93
CA GLU A 620 21.73 12.29 -28.50
C GLU A 620 21.69 12.85 -29.92
N VAL A 621 21.23 12.05 -30.86
CA VAL A 621 21.08 12.46 -32.27
C VAL A 621 19.62 12.33 -32.66
N PRO A 622 18.81 13.38 -32.51
CA PRO A 622 17.48 13.44 -33.07
C PRO A 622 17.52 13.64 -34.57
N LEU A 623 16.63 12.92 -35.26
CA LEU A 623 16.34 13.08 -36.68
C LEU A 623 14.83 13.31 -36.84
N SER A 624 14.41 14.35 -37.54
CA SER A 624 13.01 14.71 -37.66
C SER A 624 12.64 15.24 -39.04
N LEU A 625 11.38 15.03 -39.38
CA LEU A 625 10.69 15.68 -40.47
C LEU A 625 9.89 16.84 -39.89
N ARG A 626 10.10 18.06 -40.40
CA ARG A 626 9.45 19.29 -39.95
C ARG A 626 8.62 19.87 -41.07
N GLY A 627 7.39 20.28 -40.75
CA GLY A 627 6.49 20.91 -41.72
C GLY A 627 5.89 22.21 -41.20
N SER A 628 5.60 23.15 -42.08
CA SER A 628 4.92 24.42 -41.78
C SER A 628 4.02 24.83 -42.94
N TRP A 629 2.70 24.72 -42.76
CA TRP A 629 1.71 24.97 -43.78
C TRP A 629 0.88 26.21 -43.47
N ALA A 630 0.69 27.07 -44.46
CA ALA A 630 -0.25 28.17 -44.36
C ALA A 630 -1.69 27.64 -44.55
N VAL A 631 -2.53 27.80 -43.52
CA VAL A 631 -3.94 27.38 -43.55
C VAL A 631 -4.84 28.50 -44.06
N SER A 632 -4.51 29.75 -43.71
CA SER A 632 -5.22 30.93 -44.20
C SER A 632 -4.26 32.12 -44.21
N SER A 633 -4.38 32.97 -45.23
CA SER A 633 -3.66 34.24 -45.32
C SER A 633 -4.62 35.34 -45.70
N ALA A 634 -5.46 35.81 -44.75
CA ALA A 634 -6.18 37.08 -44.89
C ALA A 634 -5.19 38.25 -44.71
N THR A 635 -5.56 39.42 -45.20
CA THR A 635 -4.65 40.60 -45.31
C THR A 635 -3.93 40.93 -44.02
N ASP A 636 -4.57 40.73 -42.86
CA ASP A 636 -4.01 41.08 -41.55
C ASP A 636 -3.79 39.89 -40.60
N THR A 637 -4.28 38.69 -40.96
CA THR A 637 -4.19 37.51 -40.12
C THR A 637 -3.66 36.31 -40.86
N LYS A 638 -2.55 35.75 -40.37
CA LYS A 638 -1.94 34.54 -40.99
C LYS A 638 -2.03 33.36 -39.98
N ILE A 639 -2.68 32.30 -40.38
CA ILE A 639 -2.78 31.04 -39.61
C ILE A 639 -1.84 30.02 -40.25
N ARG A 640 -0.97 29.43 -39.40
CA ARG A 640 -0.04 28.37 -39.81
C ARG A 640 -0.19 27.13 -38.92
N LEU A 641 -0.18 25.98 -39.53
CA LEU A 641 -0.03 24.71 -38.89
C LEU A 641 1.43 24.28 -38.98
N LYS A 642 2.05 23.95 -37.85
CA LYS A 642 3.42 23.44 -37.78
C LYS A 642 3.40 22.02 -37.21
N GLY A 643 4.24 21.13 -37.77
CA GLY A 643 4.37 19.77 -37.29
C GLY A 643 5.82 19.30 -37.28
N GLU A 644 6.13 18.42 -36.36
CA GLU A 644 7.41 17.72 -36.33
C GLU A 644 7.16 16.25 -35.93
N LEU A 645 7.77 15.31 -36.67
CA LEU A 645 7.75 13.90 -36.32
C LEU A 645 9.17 13.35 -36.43
N GLY A 646 9.64 12.63 -35.42
CA GLY A 646 11.00 12.15 -35.42
C GLY A 646 11.31 11.09 -34.37
N GLY A 647 12.58 10.71 -34.41
CA GLY A 647 13.14 9.81 -33.38
C GLY A 647 14.55 10.23 -33.01
N SER A 648 15.03 9.77 -31.89
CA SER A 648 16.41 10.02 -31.45
C SER A 648 17.10 8.75 -30.98
N VAL A 649 18.41 8.74 -31.13
CA VAL A 649 19.31 7.71 -30.62
C VAL A 649 20.24 8.35 -29.60
N LYS A 650 20.40 7.71 -28.42
CA LYS A 650 21.34 8.12 -27.38
C LYS A 650 22.51 7.15 -27.31
N VAL A 651 23.72 7.67 -27.24
CA VAL A 651 24.98 6.91 -27.16
C VAL A 651 25.85 7.47 -26.04
N GLY A 652 26.48 6.59 -25.27
CA GLY A 652 27.35 6.97 -24.14
C GLY A 652 26.85 6.41 -22.83
N LYS A 653 27.11 7.12 -21.73
CA LYS A 653 26.73 6.69 -20.37
C LYS A 653 25.25 6.94 -20.11
N LEU A 654 24.43 5.93 -20.36
CA LEU A 654 22.98 6.00 -20.14
C LEU A 654 22.55 5.60 -18.73
N SER A 655 23.49 5.13 -17.90
CA SER A 655 23.26 4.79 -16.50
C SER A 655 23.82 5.87 -15.58
N LYS A 656 23.09 6.15 -14.51
CA LYS A 656 23.58 6.97 -13.39
C LYS A 656 24.44 6.07 -12.49
N GLU A 657 25.71 6.38 -12.37
CA GLU A 657 26.63 5.74 -11.45
C GLU A 657 26.77 6.61 -10.20
N SER A 658 26.65 6.02 -9.05
CA SER A 658 26.69 6.72 -7.77
C SER A 658 27.46 5.91 -6.74
N ARG A 659 28.01 6.59 -5.75
CA ARG A 659 28.58 5.96 -4.56
C ARG A 659 27.81 6.40 -3.33
N LEU A 660 27.24 5.44 -2.63
CA LEU A 660 26.54 5.64 -1.38
C LEU A 660 27.53 5.70 -0.22
N PHE A 661 27.30 6.62 0.70
CA PHE A 661 28.05 6.77 1.96
C PHE A 661 27.06 6.90 3.10
N ALA A 662 27.31 6.20 4.20
CA ALA A 662 26.70 6.55 5.48
C ALA A 662 27.51 7.69 6.10
N VAL A 663 26.82 8.72 6.60
CA VAL A 663 27.47 9.93 7.13
C VAL A 663 28.25 9.58 8.40
N GLY A 664 29.52 9.98 8.47
CA GLY A 664 30.40 9.72 9.62
C GLY A 664 31.15 8.39 9.56
N THR A 665 31.03 7.62 8.47
CA THR A 665 31.74 6.35 8.29
C THR A 665 32.57 6.29 7.01
N GLU A 666 33.40 5.26 6.91
CA GLU A 666 34.08 4.89 5.66
C GLU A 666 33.28 3.93 4.79
N ALA A 667 32.11 3.49 5.28
CA ALA A 667 31.23 2.57 4.56
C ALA A 667 30.74 3.18 3.24
N LYS A 668 30.97 2.46 2.14
CA LYS A 668 30.67 2.93 0.78
C LYS A 668 30.21 1.78 -0.10
N GLU A 669 29.24 2.06 -0.97
CA GLU A 669 28.74 1.13 -1.97
C GLU A 669 28.58 1.80 -3.33
N ASP A 670 29.07 1.14 -4.39
CA ASP A 670 28.89 1.62 -5.76
C ASP A 670 27.56 1.12 -6.33
N ILE A 671 26.76 2.04 -6.86
CA ILE A 671 25.41 1.82 -7.36
C ILE A 671 25.33 2.28 -8.81
N SER A 672 24.77 1.46 -9.67
CA SER A 672 24.52 1.81 -11.07
C SER A 672 23.05 1.61 -11.42
N GLN A 673 22.42 2.63 -12.00
CA GLN A 673 21.01 2.58 -12.39
C GLN A 673 20.83 3.15 -13.79
N LYS A 674 20.16 2.38 -14.66
CA LYS A 674 19.82 2.83 -16.02
C LYS A 674 18.76 3.91 -15.98
N ASN A 675 19.11 5.13 -16.39
CA ASN A 675 18.21 6.28 -16.36
C ASN A 675 17.59 6.57 -17.72
N PHE A 676 18.33 6.33 -18.81
CA PHE A 676 17.89 6.68 -20.15
C PHE A 676 17.87 5.46 -21.09
N ARG A 677 16.94 5.45 -22.02
CA ARG A 677 16.86 4.47 -23.09
C ARG A 677 17.63 4.96 -24.31
N ARG A 678 18.04 4.03 -25.17
CA ARG A 678 18.77 4.36 -26.39
C ARG A 678 17.89 5.01 -27.46
N TRP A 679 16.61 4.66 -27.52
CA TRP A 679 15.70 5.06 -28.58
C TRP A 679 14.50 5.81 -28.02
N ASN A 680 14.17 6.96 -28.66
CA ASN A 680 12.97 7.71 -28.38
C ASN A 680 12.26 8.04 -29.69
N GLY A 681 10.92 8.02 -29.70
CA GLY A 681 10.09 8.60 -30.75
C GLY A 681 9.42 9.87 -30.21
N PHE A 682 9.20 10.86 -31.06
CA PHE A 682 8.50 12.09 -30.66
C PHE A 682 7.71 12.71 -31.79
N GLY A 683 6.67 13.47 -31.46
CA GLY A 683 5.88 14.26 -32.37
C GLY A 683 5.39 15.54 -31.71
N THR A 684 5.26 16.60 -32.51
CA THR A 684 4.72 17.90 -32.06
C THR A 684 3.81 18.45 -33.16
N MET A 685 2.66 18.99 -32.76
CA MET A 685 1.78 19.77 -33.63
C MET A 685 1.51 21.13 -32.97
N ALA A 686 1.53 22.20 -33.77
CA ALA A 686 1.25 23.55 -33.31
C ALA A 686 0.42 24.32 -34.32
N VAL A 687 -0.49 25.14 -33.80
CA VAL A 687 -1.22 26.14 -34.58
C VAL A 687 -0.72 27.51 -34.15
N SER A 688 -0.32 28.35 -35.10
CA SER A 688 0.05 29.74 -34.83
C SER A 688 -0.84 30.71 -35.59
N VAL A 689 -1.18 31.79 -34.92
CA VAL A 689 -1.96 32.93 -35.48
C VAL A 689 -1.11 34.19 -35.35
N LYS A 690 -0.80 34.81 -36.47
CA LYS A 690 -0.05 36.04 -36.52
C LYS A 690 -0.98 37.18 -36.99
N GLN A 691 -1.06 38.25 -36.20
CA GLN A 691 -1.79 39.47 -36.50
C GLN A 691 -0.90 40.71 -36.27
N GLY A 692 -0.53 41.40 -37.34
CA GLY A 692 0.40 42.53 -37.25
C GLY A 692 1.74 42.15 -36.63
N ARG A 693 2.11 42.79 -35.52
CA ARG A 693 3.34 42.54 -34.74
C ARG A 693 3.22 41.42 -33.72
N PHE A 694 2.02 40.88 -33.51
CA PHE A 694 1.74 39.85 -32.52
C PHE A 694 1.61 38.49 -33.19
N GLU A 695 2.18 37.45 -32.59
CA GLU A 695 1.96 36.04 -32.97
C GLU A 695 1.69 35.22 -31.74
N GLY A 696 0.52 34.57 -31.67
CA GLY A 696 0.15 33.59 -30.67
C GLY A 696 0.25 32.17 -31.21
N SER A 697 0.62 31.20 -30.42
CA SER A 697 0.57 29.79 -30.81
C SER A 697 0.20 28.87 -29.68
N LEU A 698 -0.45 27.76 -30.04
CA LEU A 698 -0.75 26.62 -29.17
C LEU A 698 -0.10 25.37 -29.77
N ALA A 699 0.66 24.64 -28.97
CA ALA A 699 1.35 23.42 -29.39
C ALA A 699 1.04 22.25 -28.45
N ALA A 700 0.85 21.07 -29.05
CA ALA A 700 0.77 19.80 -28.34
C ALA A 700 1.93 18.91 -28.78
N SER A 701 2.60 18.26 -27.85
CA SER A 701 3.68 17.32 -28.11
C SER A 701 3.48 16.02 -27.38
N ALA A 702 3.99 14.94 -27.98
CA ALA A 702 4.03 13.61 -27.38
C ALA A 702 5.38 12.96 -27.67
N ALA A 703 5.87 12.16 -26.72
CA ALA A 703 7.10 11.39 -26.90
C ALA A 703 6.99 10.03 -26.21
N THR A 704 7.74 9.05 -26.76
CA THR A 704 7.92 7.72 -26.17
C THR A 704 9.39 7.43 -26.01
N GLY A 705 9.80 6.67 -25.00
CA GLY A 705 11.21 6.29 -24.86
C GLY A 705 11.64 6.16 -23.41
N ASP A 706 12.26 7.19 -22.85
CA ASP A 706 12.81 7.16 -21.49
C ASP A 706 11.74 6.96 -20.41
N GLY A 707 10.49 7.34 -20.70
CA GLY A 707 9.27 6.87 -20.02
C GLY A 707 8.40 6.09 -21.01
N LYS A 708 7.22 5.66 -20.61
CA LYS A 708 6.32 5.00 -21.56
C LYS A 708 5.53 5.97 -22.42
N LEU A 709 5.13 7.07 -21.84
CA LEU A 709 4.39 8.12 -22.55
C LEU A 709 4.64 9.49 -21.90
N GLU A 710 4.90 10.44 -22.73
CA GLU A 710 5.01 11.85 -22.37
C GLU A 710 4.08 12.68 -23.26
N ALA A 711 3.38 13.64 -22.67
CA ALA A 711 2.56 14.60 -23.38
C ALA A 711 2.72 15.99 -22.76
N ALA A 712 2.75 17.02 -23.59
CA ALA A 712 2.80 18.40 -23.14
C ALA A 712 1.91 19.30 -24.00
N LEU A 713 1.35 20.34 -23.37
CA LEU A 713 0.62 21.44 -24.01
C LEU A 713 1.35 22.74 -23.70
N THR A 714 1.49 23.61 -24.70
CA THR A 714 2.21 24.86 -24.57
C THR A 714 1.45 25.97 -25.26
N ALA A 715 1.27 27.11 -24.59
CA ALA A 715 0.79 28.35 -25.18
C ALA A 715 1.92 29.38 -25.22
N ARG A 716 1.99 30.14 -26.31
CA ARG A 716 3.08 31.08 -26.56
C ARG A 716 2.56 32.36 -27.16
N ALA A 717 3.21 33.46 -26.81
CA ALA A 717 3.03 34.76 -27.41
C ALA A 717 4.37 35.37 -27.83
N ASN A 718 4.40 35.96 -29.01
CA ASN A 718 5.56 36.67 -29.56
C ASN A 718 5.18 38.11 -29.88
N TRP A 719 6.11 38.99 -29.68
CA TRP A 719 6.00 40.41 -30.06
C TRP A 719 7.20 40.78 -30.93
N ASN A 720 6.93 41.34 -32.11
CA ASN A 720 7.95 41.82 -33.02
C ASN A 720 8.11 43.34 -32.84
N PHE A 721 9.33 43.79 -32.64
CA PHE A 721 9.72 45.19 -32.53
C PHE A 721 10.18 45.76 -33.85
#